data_b45441e1d9775835d0ce8df21a2f960d
#
_entry.id   b45441e1d9775835d0ce8df21a2f960d
#
_cell.length_a   1.000
_cell.length_b   1.000
_cell.length_c   1.000
_cell.angle_alpha   90.00
_cell.angle_beta   90.00
_cell.angle_gamma   90.00
#
_symmetry.space_group_name_H-M   'P 1'
#
loop_
_entity.id
_entity.type
_entity.pdbx_description
1 polymer ?
#
loop_
_entity_poly.entity_id
_entity_poly.type
_entity_poly.pdbx_seq_one_letter_code
_entity_poly.pdbx_strand_id
1 'polypeptide(L)'
;MRSSTTVVLTLLALGLTACPNDPKEETDKPDETAPPVDTTDSAQAGDPCSELGLPVVDFQDVAESKDLYATAADFTVTTRAGEWTLSEHWTGCDNYLLIQDNPGQAQGWPTDLWARDVGDLFEALPRNTQLLFMSTATSTASIEASLDGLTVEIDSVLAGMDEADRAWWAPRVNYVSQRAQVISGWVGGVMTNPGWGVGIDRFQRIRYVGSYADPTRYYSAYGWFEPNLSMVANELVYYNYEAVREAEIQADEALVVTIFEGDRVAGSTYATVELPDAATLAAYDTLKIDAYMGCEGDGEYGDCPAWDYMAYLFMCDMPAEGDNPYADTACQQAVAEVMGACTEDGVSTKTACRTAEDCGADTGIATTCEGYAEAIAADAITGACTDPLGGDTTGSYTCNEDGSGYGDLDCSGCGTELGRWITTYHREGRWVHDVSALLPMLNQGGSREFRFNTSGPYELDVDLRFSTSGKATKADELVHLYSGCNLTGDCNADYAEPAVVNIPADAVKVTLATVVTGHGMSDPGNCAEFCDLDHIFTVNDADASAVVVDFPDAGSTYGCMEQVAEGTVPNQYGTWWYGRGGWCPGKDVPVVEHDITSQVTLGADNSIAYRVERNGAAYQATSSWAHTIVNAWLVIER
;
A
#
# COMPACT_ATOMS: atom_id res chain seq x y z
N MET A 1 21.98 -12.49 42.49
CA MET A 1 21.14 -11.30 42.54
C MET A 1 21.23 -10.68 41.13
N ARG A 2 20.29 -11.01 40.27
CA ARG A 2 20.18 -10.41 38.92
C ARG A 2 19.00 -9.45 38.97
N SER A 3 19.28 -8.19 38.78
CA SER A 3 18.30 -7.11 38.70
C SER A 3 17.63 -7.19 37.34
N SER A 4 16.33 -7.45 37.32
CA SER A 4 15.49 -7.35 36.10
C SER A 4 15.05 -5.91 35.98
N THR A 5 15.52 -5.23 34.95
CA THR A 5 15.07 -3.89 34.60
C THR A 5 13.82 -4.05 33.75
N THR A 6 12.68 -3.74 34.31
CA THR A 6 11.40 -3.67 33.57
C THR A 6 11.39 -2.35 32.81
N VAL A 7 11.45 -2.45 31.49
CA VAL A 7 11.22 -1.30 30.60
C VAL A 7 9.70 -1.09 30.55
N VAL A 8 9.23 -0.01 31.14
CA VAL A 8 7.85 0.44 31.02
C VAL A 8 7.76 1.24 29.73
N LEU A 9 7.21 0.64 28.69
CA LEU A 9 6.78 1.36 27.49
C LEU A 9 5.55 2.19 27.85
N THR A 10 5.73 3.50 27.91
CA THR A 10 4.60 4.44 28.03
C THR A 10 4.01 4.63 26.63
N LEU A 11 2.98 3.85 26.30
CA LEU A 11 2.13 4.13 25.15
C LEU A 11 1.39 5.45 25.42
N LEU A 12 1.71 6.48 24.67
CA LEU A 12 0.86 7.66 24.55
C LEU A 12 -0.44 7.20 23.86
N ALA A 13 -1.48 7.01 24.65
CA ALA A 13 -2.84 6.92 24.12
C ALA A 13 -3.23 8.32 23.65
N LEU A 14 -3.05 8.59 22.35
CA LEU A 14 -3.71 9.70 21.69
C LEU A 14 -5.21 9.39 21.73
N GLY A 15 -5.93 10.11 22.57
CA GLY A 15 -7.39 10.04 22.61
C GLY A 15 -7.93 10.53 21.27
N LEU A 16 -8.31 9.59 20.42
CA LEU A 16 -9.15 9.86 19.25
C LEU A 16 -10.52 10.29 19.76
N THR A 17 -10.71 11.58 19.95
CA THR A 17 -12.04 12.14 20.03
C THR A 17 -12.57 12.17 18.61
N ALA A 18 -13.52 11.29 18.31
CA ALA A 18 -14.28 11.34 17.07
C ALA A 18 -14.73 12.77 16.80
N CYS A 19 -14.45 13.28 15.60
CA CYS A 19 -14.97 14.55 15.14
C CYS A 19 -16.51 14.53 15.24
N PRO A 20 -17.17 15.52 15.82
CA PRO A 20 -18.62 15.60 15.75
C PRO A 20 -19.00 15.81 14.28
N ASN A 21 -19.80 14.88 13.75
CA ASN A 21 -20.46 15.03 12.47
C ASN A 21 -21.36 16.26 12.53
N ASP A 22 -20.98 17.35 11.88
CA ASP A 22 -21.93 18.39 11.54
C ASP A 22 -22.88 17.84 10.47
N PRO A 23 -24.19 17.97 10.64
CA PRO A 23 -25.15 17.53 9.64
C PRO A 23 -24.98 18.37 8.37
N LYS A 24 -24.47 17.75 7.31
CA LYS A 24 -24.49 18.37 5.97
C LYS A 24 -25.96 18.57 5.58
N GLU A 25 -26.34 19.79 5.26
CA GLU A 25 -27.58 20.09 4.55
C GLU A 25 -27.61 19.31 3.24
N GLU A 26 -28.63 18.47 3.08
CA GLU A 26 -28.92 17.81 1.81
C GLU A 26 -29.22 18.87 0.74
N THR A 27 -28.26 19.12 -0.13
CA THR A 27 -28.55 19.80 -1.39
C THR A 27 -28.99 18.76 -2.41
N ASP A 28 -30.23 18.91 -2.87
CA ASP A 28 -30.86 18.10 -3.92
C ASP A 28 -29.93 17.94 -5.13
N LYS A 29 -29.42 16.71 -5.35
CA LYS A 29 -28.82 16.35 -6.63
C LYS A 29 -29.93 16.10 -7.66
N PRO A 30 -29.77 16.52 -8.92
CA PRO A 30 -30.70 16.17 -9.97
C PRO A 30 -30.74 14.65 -10.18
N ASP A 31 -31.95 14.14 -10.23
CA ASP A 31 -32.33 12.76 -10.49
C ASP A 31 -31.88 12.35 -11.92
N GLU A 32 -30.70 11.76 -12.08
CA GLU A 32 -30.36 11.00 -13.29
C GLU A 32 -30.91 9.58 -13.13
N THR A 33 -32.14 9.39 -13.64
CA THR A 33 -32.76 8.10 -13.77
C THR A 33 -31.92 7.20 -14.68
N ALA A 34 -31.18 6.28 -14.07
CA ALA A 34 -30.62 5.14 -14.78
C ALA A 34 -31.75 4.36 -15.46
N PRO A 35 -31.57 3.85 -16.67
CA PRO A 35 -32.57 3.05 -17.35
C PRO A 35 -32.92 1.82 -16.49
N PRO A 36 -34.19 1.40 -16.45
CA PRO A 36 -34.59 0.26 -15.65
C PRO A 36 -33.85 -0.99 -16.14
N VAL A 37 -33.12 -1.60 -15.23
CA VAL A 37 -32.58 -2.95 -15.43
C VAL A 37 -33.77 -3.88 -15.46
N ASP A 38 -33.94 -4.59 -16.58
CA ASP A 38 -35.02 -5.57 -16.79
C ASP A 38 -34.77 -6.78 -15.86
N THR A 39 -35.48 -6.82 -14.73
CA THR A 39 -35.38 -7.88 -13.72
C THR A 39 -36.30 -9.05 -14.06
N THR A 40 -36.23 -9.58 -15.25
CA THR A 40 -36.89 -10.83 -15.60
C THR A 40 -35.96 -11.77 -16.32
N ASP A 41 -34.91 -12.16 -15.61
CA ASP A 41 -34.26 -13.44 -15.88
C ASP A 41 -33.95 -14.06 -14.51
N SER A 42 -34.59 -15.19 -14.20
CA SER A 42 -34.19 -16.05 -13.12
C SER A 42 -32.84 -16.67 -13.53
N ALA A 43 -31.79 -15.86 -13.46
CA ALA A 43 -30.44 -16.31 -13.68
C ALA A 43 -30.16 -17.39 -12.63
N GLN A 44 -30.01 -18.60 -13.06
CA GLN A 44 -29.32 -19.66 -12.37
C GLN A 44 -28.03 -19.01 -11.85
N ALA A 45 -27.83 -19.00 -10.54
CA ALA A 45 -26.64 -18.39 -9.93
C ALA A 45 -25.43 -18.86 -10.72
N GLY A 46 -24.69 -17.92 -11.33
CA GLY A 46 -23.59 -18.22 -12.23
C GLY A 46 -22.53 -19.03 -11.49
N ASP A 47 -21.81 -19.86 -12.22
CA ASP A 47 -20.60 -20.49 -11.72
C ASP A 47 -19.59 -19.39 -11.30
N PRO A 48 -19.09 -19.38 -10.04
CA PRO A 48 -18.18 -18.34 -9.55
C PRO A 48 -16.92 -18.13 -10.40
N CYS A 49 -16.40 -19.17 -11.05
CA CYS A 49 -15.30 -19.04 -12.01
C CYS A 49 -15.71 -18.15 -13.20
N SER A 50 -16.90 -18.39 -13.72
CA SER A 50 -17.43 -17.60 -14.85
C SER A 50 -17.70 -16.15 -14.45
N GLU A 51 -18.18 -15.91 -13.22
CA GLU A 51 -18.43 -14.55 -12.72
C GLU A 51 -17.13 -13.74 -12.61
N LEU A 52 -16.02 -14.38 -12.22
CA LEU A 52 -14.70 -13.76 -12.15
C LEU A 52 -13.94 -13.78 -13.47
N GLY A 53 -14.48 -14.43 -14.51
CA GLY A 53 -13.78 -14.61 -15.78
C GLY A 53 -12.53 -15.47 -15.70
N LEU A 54 -12.42 -16.34 -14.69
CA LEU A 54 -11.21 -17.11 -14.39
C LEU A 54 -11.38 -18.61 -14.72
N PRO A 55 -10.32 -19.30 -15.16
CA PRO A 55 -10.39 -20.73 -15.43
C PRO A 55 -10.54 -21.54 -14.14
N VAL A 56 -11.12 -22.73 -14.24
CA VAL A 56 -11.12 -23.72 -13.16
C VAL A 56 -9.70 -24.26 -12.94
N VAL A 57 -9.28 -24.38 -11.69
CA VAL A 57 -7.96 -24.90 -11.30
C VAL A 57 -8.11 -26.32 -10.75
N ASP A 58 -7.36 -27.27 -11.34
CA ASP A 58 -7.37 -28.66 -10.87
C ASP A 58 -6.69 -28.81 -9.51
N PHE A 59 -7.24 -29.71 -8.67
CA PHE A 59 -6.62 -30.07 -7.40
C PHE A 59 -5.25 -30.70 -7.62
N GLN A 60 -4.27 -30.30 -6.80
CA GLN A 60 -2.90 -30.81 -6.83
C GLN A 60 -2.65 -31.71 -5.60
N ASP A 61 -2.25 -32.96 -5.81
CA ASP A 61 -1.82 -33.85 -4.74
C ASP A 61 -0.34 -33.62 -4.45
N VAL A 62 -0.06 -32.99 -3.30
CA VAL A 62 1.28 -32.57 -2.90
C VAL A 62 1.64 -33.07 -1.51
N ALA A 63 2.93 -33.05 -1.19
CA ALA A 63 3.41 -33.29 0.17
C ALA A 63 2.95 -32.19 1.13
N GLU A 64 2.77 -32.54 2.41
CA GLU A 64 2.38 -31.58 3.44
C GLU A 64 3.43 -30.49 3.63
N SER A 65 2.99 -29.24 3.62
CA SER A 65 3.67 -28.06 4.15
C SER A 65 2.68 -27.24 4.97
N LYS A 66 3.18 -26.43 5.86
CA LYS A 66 2.42 -25.42 6.62
C LYS A 66 2.87 -24.00 6.30
N ASP A 67 3.81 -23.88 5.37
CA ASP A 67 4.39 -22.58 5.02
C ASP A 67 3.37 -21.73 4.26
N LEU A 68 3.40 -20.45 4.49
CA LEU A 68 2.56 -19.49 3.77
C LEU A 68 2.82 -19.59 2.26
N TYR A 69 1.77 -19.51 1.46
CA TYR A 69 1.75 -19.70 0.00
C TYR A 69 2.14 -21.10 -0.50
N ALA A 70 2.53 -22.05 0.37
CA ALA A 70 2.70 -23.42 -0.08
C ALA A 70 1.35 -24.01 -0.55
N THR A 71 1.39 -24.93 -1.52
CA THR A 71 0.19 -25.64 -1.96
C THR A 71 -0.34 -26.50 -0.80
N ALA A 72 -1.60 -26.31 -0.42
CA ALA A 72 -2.26 -27.04 0.66
C ALA A 72 -2.39 -28.53 0.29
N ALA A 73 -1.76 -29.40 1.06
CA ALA A 73 -1.96 -30.83 0.90
C ALA A 73 -3.39 -31.24 1.29
N ASP A 74 -3.87 -32.35 0.76
CA ASP A 74 -5.19 -32.88 1.10
C ASP A 74 -5.33 -33.14 2.60
N PHE A 75 -6.52 -32.90 3.12
CA PHE A 75 -6.84 -33.23 4.52
C PHE A 75 -8.31 -33.61 4.67
N THR A 76 -8.59 -34.37 5.70
CA THR A 76 -9.94 -34.79 6.05
C THR A 76 -10.28 -34.37 7.47
N VAL A 77 -11.49 -33.82 7.65
CA VAL A 77 -12.04 -33.46 8.96
C VAL A 77 -13.40 -34.13 9.17
N THR A 78 -13.72 -34.41 10.42
CA THR A 78 -15.05 -34.92 10.79
C THR A 78 -15.96 -33.74 11.05
N THR A 79 -16.98 -33.55 10.23
CA THR A 79 -18.02 -32.54 10.41
C THR A 79 -19.29 -33.17 11.02
N ARG A 80 -20.26 -32.34 11.39
CA ARG A 80 -21.60 -32.81 11.80
C ARG A 80 -22.35 -33.55 10.70
N ALA A 81 -22.02 -33.28 9.43
CA ALA A 81 -22.63 -33.92 8.27
C ALA A 81 -21.91 -35.22 7.85
N GLY A 82 -20.72 -35.51 8.38
CA GLY A 82 -19.88 -36.62 8.03
C GLY A 82 -18.42 -36.21 7.79
N GLU A 83 -17.65 -37.10 7.13
CA GLU A 83 -16.29 -36.74 6.72
C GLU A 83 -16.32 -35.73 5.58
N TRP A 84 -15.41 -34.76 5.65
CA TRP A 84 -15.19 -33.75 4.65
C TRP A 84 -13.73 -33.71 4.27
N THR A 85 -13.42 -33.95 3.01
CA THR A 85 -12.07 -34.00 2.46
C THR A 85 -11.88 -32.89 1.45
N LEU A 86 -10.76 -32.13 1.52
CA LEU A 86 -10.52 -31.00 0.64
C LEU A 86 -10.59 -31.38 -0.84
N SER A 87 -9.92 -32.47 -1.25
CA SER A 87 -9.90 -32.91 -2.64
C SER A 87 -11.28 -33.31 -3.17
N GLU A 88 -12.18 -33.86 -2.31
CA GLU A 88 -13.54 -34.23 -2.68
C GLU A 88 -14.47 -33.02 -2.82
N HIS A 89 -14.12 -31.89 -2.18
CA HIS A 89 -14.88 -30.63 -2.18
C HIS A 89 -14.18 -29.53 -2.98
N TRP A 90 -13.08 -29.87 -3.65
CA TRP A 90 -12.35 -28.91 -4.47
C TRP A 90 -13.13 -28.57 -5.73
N THR A 91 -13.48 -27.29 -5.90
CA THR A 91 -14.20 -26.80 -7.09
C THR A 91 -13.26 -26.17 -8.12
N GLY A 92 -12.04 -25.79 -7.73
CA GLY A 92 -11.11 -25.01 -8.55
C GLY A 92 -11.51 -23.55 -8.76
N CYS A 93 -12.59 -23.12 -8.10
CA CYS A 93 -13.16 -21.76 -8.16
C CYS A 93 -13.33 -21.15 -6.78
N ASP A 94 -13.63 -21.97 -5.77
CA ASP A 94 -13.88 -21.51 -4.41
C ASP A 94 -12.58 -21.23 -3.65
N ASN A 95 -12.66 -20.29 -2.73
CA ASN A 95 -11.74 -20.12 -1.62
C ASN A 95 -12.30 -20.84 -0.40
N TYR A 96 -11.43 -21.37 0.45
CA TYR A 96 -11.82 -22.11 1.65
C TYR A 96 -11.33 -21.37 2.88
N LEU A 97 -12.20 -21.13 3.83
CA LEU A 97 -11.89 -20.41 5.05
C LEU A 97 -12.12 -21.28 6.28
N LEU A 98 -11.05 -21.62 6.98
CA LEU A 98 -11.03 -22.37 8.22
C LEU A 98 -11.02 -21.39 9.37
N ILE A 99 -12.17 -21.24 10.07
CA ILE A 99 -12.37 -20.23 11.12
C ILE A 99 -12.36 -20.90 12.49
N GLN A 100 -11.45 -20.47 13.37
CA GLN A 100 -11.43 -20.91 14.76
C GLN A 100 -12.39 -20.08 15.61
N ASP A 101 -12.94 -20.68 16.68
CA ASP A 101 -13.53 -19.91 17.73
C ASP A 101 -12.46 -19.04 18.44
N ASN A 102 -12.88 -17.90 18.94
CA ASN A 102 -12.08 -17.04 19.79
C ASN A 102 -12.83 -16.81 21.10
N PRO A 103 -12.83 -17.79 22.02
CA PRO A 103 -13.53 -17.61 23.29
C PRO A 103 -12.89 -16.44 24.05
N GLY A 104 -13.68 -15.37 24.26
CA GLY A 104 -13.23 -14.09 24.79
C GLY A 104 -12.40 -14.17 26.06
N GLN A 105 -12.62 -15.21 26.87
CA GLN A 105 -11.85 -15.45 28.10
C GLN A 105 -10.40 -15.85 27.84
N ALA A 106 -10.10 -16.54 26.74
CA ALA A 106 -8.75 -16.99 26.42
C ALA A 106 -7.85 -15.85 25.95
N GLN A 107 -8.44 -14.83 25.35
CA GLN A 107 -7.75 -13.67 24.75
C GLN A 107 -7.95 -12.37 25.57
N GLY A 108 -8.79 -12.41 26.61
CA GLY A 108 -9.18 -11.19 27.36
C GLY A 108 -10.26 -10.36 26.66
N TRP A 109 -10.80 -10.82 25.56
CA TRP A 109 -11.90 -10.17 24.87
C TRP A 109 -13.24 -10.43 25.56
N PRO A 110 -14.16 -9.46 25.61
CA PRO A 110 -15.45 -9.62 26.28
C PRO A 110 -16.45 -10.47 25.47
N THR A 111 -16.16 -10.74 24.19
CA THR A 111 -17.07 -11.41 23.25
C THR A 111 -16.33 -12.52 22.51
N ASP A 112 -17.01 -13.66 22.37
CA ASP A 112 -16.59 -14.73 21.47
C ASP A 112 -16.74 -14.29 20.01
N LEU A 113 -15.79 -14.62 19.14
CA LEU A 113 -15.81 -14.28 17.73
C LEU A 113 -17.08 -14.80 17.03
N TRP A 114 -17.54 -15.99 17.39
CA TRP A 114 -18.74 -16.60 16.79
C TRP A 114 -20.05 -16.11 17.36
N ALA A 115 -20.03 -15.29 18.41
CA ALA A 115 -21.24 -14.88 19.12
C ALA A 115 -22.01 -13.74 18.48
N ARG A 116 -21.48 -13.09 17.43
CA ARG A 116 -22.11 -11.95 16.75
C ARG A 116 -21.54 -11.73 15.36
N ASP A 117 -22.19 -10.84 14.62
CA ASP A 117 -21.78 -10.40 13.28
C ASP A 117 -21.87 -11.51 12.21
N VAL A 118 -22.59 -12.58 12.49
CA VAL A 118 -22.80 -13.71 11.56
C VAL A 118 -23.60 -13.26 10.33
N GLY A 119 -24.58 -12.37 10.51
CA GLY A 119 -25.33 -11.78 9.41
C GLY A 119 -24.42 -10.98 8.48
N ASP A 120 -23.65 -10.07 9.06
CA ASP A 120 -22.73 -9.19 8.35
C ASP A 120 -21.64 -10.00 7.62
N LEU A 121 -21.21 -11.14 8.17
CA LEU A 121 -20.31 -12.07 7.49
C LEU A 121 -20.90 -12.53 6.15
N PHE A 122 -22.13 -13.03 6.14
CA PHE A 122 -22.76 -13.54 4.92
C PHE A 122 -23.09 -12.44 3.90
N GLU A 123 -23.26 -11.19 4.35
CA GLU A 123 -23.42 -10.02 3.47
C GLU A 123 -22.11 -9.63 2.80
N ALA A 124 -20.97 -9.81 3.49
CA ALA A 124 -19.64 -9.43 3.01
C ALA A 124 -18.92 -10.52 2.19
N LEU A 125 -19.30 -11.80 2.38
CA LEU A 125 -18.61 -12.91 1.72
C LEU A 125 -18.84 -12.94 0.20
N PRO A 126 -17.78 -13.08 -0.61
CA PRO A 126 -17.94 -13.43 -2.01
C PRO A 126 -18.53 -14.85 -2.16
N ARG A 127 -19.34 -15.05 -3.21
CA ARG A 127 -20.07 -16.30 -3.41
C ARG A 127 -19.18 -17.54 -3.56
N ASN A 128 -17.97 -17.39 -4.06
CA ASN A 128 -17.00 -18.47 -4.19
C ASN A 128 -16.28 -18.80 -2.86
N THR A 129 -17.06 -19.01 -1.80
CA THR A 129 -16.54 -19.27 -0.45
C THR A 129 -17.06 -20.57 0.11
N GLN A 130 -16.16 -21.36 0.73
CA GLN A 130 -16.44 -22.51 1.58
C GLN A 130 -16.01 -22.19 3.01
N LEU A 131 -16.88 -22.42 3.99
CA LEU A 131 -16.62 -22.15 5.40
C LEU A 131 -16.47 -23.45 6.19
N LEU A 132 -15.41 -23.53 7.02
CA LEU A 132 -15.20 -24.60 7.98
C LEU A 132 -15.01 -24.01 9.37
N PHE A 133 -16.01 -24.10 10.22
CA PHE A 133 -15.94 -23.62 11.60
C PHE A 133 -15.38 -24.70 12.52
N MET A 134 -14.28 -24.36 13.23
CA MET A 134 -13.48 -25.28 14.03
C MET A 134 -13.31 -24.78 15.46
N SER A 135 -13.72 -25.56 16.45
CA SER A 135 -13.56 -25.16 17.85
C SER A 135 -12.18 -25.51 18.41
N THR A 136 -11.65 -24.63 19.23
CA THR A 136 -10.41 -24.82 20.00
C THR A 136 -10.65 -25.47 21.37
N ALA A 137 -11.92 -25.68 21.75
CA ALA A 137 -12.31 -26.27 23.01
C ALA A 137 -11.70 -27.68 23.22
N THR A 138 -11.39 -28.02 24.45
CA THR A 138 -10.64 -29.25 24.79
C THR A 138 -11.52 -30.47 25.00
N SER A 139 -12.84 -30.33 25.16
CA SER A 139 -13.77 -31.45 25.32
C SER A 139 -14.80 -31.47 24.22
N THR A 140 -15.22 -32.66 23.80
CA THR A 140 -16.29 -32.84 22.81
C THR A 140 -17.57 -32.10 23.21
N ALA A 141 -17.95 -32.14 24.49
CA ALA A 141 -19.13 -31.43 24.95
C ALA A 141 -19.04 -29.91 24.81
N SER A 142 -17.84 -29.34 25.01
CA SER A 142 -17.62 -27.88 24.81
C SER A 142 -17.59 -27.53 23.33
N ILE A 143 -17.00 -28.37 22.49
CA ILE A 143 -17.02 -28.21 21.02
C ILE A 143 -18.45 -28.18 20.52
N GLU A 144 -19.25 -29.19 20.88
CA GLU A 144 -20.65 -29.26 20.47
C GLU A 144 -21.46 -28.05 20.97
N ALA A 145 -21.21 -27.59 22.20
CA ALA A 145 -21.91 -26.41 22.74
C ALA A 145 -21.57 -25.11 21.98
N SER A 146 -20.29 -24.90 21.59
CA SER A 146 -19.88 -23.76 20.75
C SER A 146 -20.52 -23.83 19.37
N LEU A 147 -20.49 -25.01 18.74
CA LEU A 147 -21.09 -25.22 17.43
C LEU A 147 -22.63 -25.11 17.45
N ASP A 148 -23.30 -25.56 18.54
CA ASP A 148 -24.76 -25.40 18.69
C ASP A 148 -25.16 -23.92 18.71
N GLY A 149 -24.41 -23.09 19.43
CA GLY A 149 -24.64 -21.63 19.45
C GLY A 149 -24.50 -21.03 18.06
N LEU A 150 -23.37 -21.30 17.40
CA LEU A 150 -23.11 -20.79 16.05
C LEU A 150 -24.15 -21.29 15.02
N THR A 151 -24.53 -22.57 15.10
CA THR A 151 -25.54 -23.14 14.18
C THR A 151 -26.87 -22.40 14.28
N VAL A 152 -27.30 -22.05 15.49
CA VAL A 152 -28.55 -21.30 15.70
C VAL A 152 -28.47 -19.92 15.02
N GLU A 153 -27.37 -19.22 15.13
CA GLU A 153 -27.18 -17.92 14.49
C GLU A 153 -27.14 -18.04 12.95
N ILE A 154 -26.35 -18.98 12.42
CA ILE A 154 -26.26 -19.21 10.97
C ILE A 154 -27.63 -19.66 10.39
N ASP A 155 -28.31 -20.59 11.05
CA ASP A 155 -29.65 -21.01 10.62
C ASP A 155 -30.66 -19.87 10.59
N SER A 156 -30.55 -18.93 11.56
CA SER A 156 -31.37 -17.72 11.58
C SER A 156 -31.08 -16.80 10.41
N VAL A 157 -29.80 -16.58 10.09
CA VAL A 157 -29.37 -15.77 8.94
C VAL A 157 -29.85 -16.41 7.64
N LEU A 158 -29.58 -17.70 7.43
CA LEU A 158 -29.99 -18.44 6.23
C LEU A 158 -31.51 -18.45 6.06
N ALA A 159 -32.26 -18.55 7.17
CA ALA A 159 -33.73 -18.49 7.11
C ALA A 159 -34.27 -17.12 6.66
N GLY A 160 -33.50 -16.05 6.87
CA GLY A 160 -33.79 -14.69 6.41
C GLY A 160 -33.53 -14.45 4.93
N MET A 161 -32.67 -15.27 4.31
CA MET A 161 -32.31 -15.17 2.90
C MET A 161 -33.44 -15.66 1.97
N ASP A 162 -33.38 -15.28 0.72
CA ASP A 162 -34.21 -15.88 -0.31
C ASP A 162 -33.87 -17.37 -0.54
N GLU A 163 -34.69 -18.07 -1.35
CA GLU A 163 -34.51 -19.51 -1.56
C GLU A 163 -33.20 -19.83 -2.33
N ALA A 164 -32.80 -18.98 -3.27
CA ALA A 164 -31.61 -19.21 -4.09
C ALA A 164 -30.35 -19.01 -3.26
N ASP A 165 -30.25 -17.95 -2.48
CA ASP A 165 -29.12 -17.67 -1.60
C ASP A 165 -29.00 -18.68 -0.48
N ARG A 166 -30.10 -19.11 0.11
CA ARG A 166 -30.12 -20.18 1.10
C ARG A 166 -29.61 -21.50 0.52
N ALA A 167 -30.10 -21.86 -0.69
CA ALA A 167 -29.66 -23.06 -1.38
C ALA A 167 -28.16 -23.01 -1.78
N TRP A 168 -27.64 -21.80 -2.01
CA TRP A 168 -26.22 -21.58 -2.28
C TRP A 168 -25.37 -21.77 -1.03
N TRP A 169 -25.70 -21.09 0.06
CA TRP A 169 -24.87 -21.05 1.27
C TRP A 169 -24.96 -22.31 2.13
N ALA A 170 -26.14 -22.93 2.26
CA ALA A 170 -26.33 -24.06 3.15
C ALA A 170 -25.33 -25.23 2.95
N PRO A 171 -24.97 -25.65 1.72
CA PRO A 171 -23.98 -26.71 1.52
C PRO A 171 -22.52 -26.22 1.68
N ARG A 172 -22.28 -24.92 1.79
CA ARG A 172 -20.96 -24.31 1.91
C ARG A 172 -20.52 -24.03 3.35
N VAL A 173 -21.38 -24.31 4.31
CA VAL A 173 -21.10 -24.11 5.75
C VAL A 173 -20.87 -25.46 6.41
N ASN A 174 -19.67 -25.67 6.93
CA ASN A 174 -19.26 -26.93 7.53
C ASN A 174 -18.88 -26.73 9.01
N TYR A 175 -19.46 -27.56 9.88
CA TYR A 175 -19.21 -27.53 11.33
C TYR A 175 -18.32 -28.71 11.72
N VAL A 176 -17.06 -28.45 12.07
CA VAL A 176 -16.08 -29.48 12.40
C VAL A 176 -16.25 -29.90 13.86
N SER A 177 -16.65 -31.16 14.09
CA SER A 177 -16.96 -31.70 15.42
C SER A 177 -15.75 -32.23 16.19
N GLN A 178 -14.55 -32.00 15.68
CA GLN A 178 -13.28 -32.33 16.37
C GLN A 178 -12.51 -31.05 16.69
N ARG A 179 -11.65 -31.12 17.72
CA ARG A 179 -10.82 -29.98 18.11
C ARG A 179 -9.85 -29.61 16.99
N ALA A 180 -9.74 -28.33 16.66
CA ALA A 180 -8.89 -27.84 15.57
C ALA A 180 -7.42 -28.34 15.66
N GLN A 181 -6.79 -28.25 16.84
CA GLN A 181 -5.37 -28.60 17.05
C GLN A 181 -5.07 -30.11 17.05
N VAL A 182 -6.07 -31.00 16.97
CA VAL A 182 -5.86 -32.46 16.88
C VAL A 182 -6.19 -33.03 15.50
N ILE A 183 -6.56 -32.17 14.57
CA ILE A 183 -6.69 -32.56 13.15
C ILE A 183 -5.32 -33.03 12.67
N SER A 184 -5.29 -34.18 12.01
CA SER A 184 -4.04 -34.73 11.47
C SER A 184 -3.51 -33.87 10.32
N GLY A 185 -2.21 -33.94 10.13
CA GLY A 185 -1.54 -33.24 9.05
C GLY A 185 -1.27 -31.77 9.35
N TRP A 186 -1.05 -31.00 8.31
CA TRP A 186 -0.65 -29.60 8.37
C TRP A 186 -1.70 -28.70 9.06
N VAL A 187 -3.00 -28.99 8.85
CA VAL A 187 -4.11 -28.17 9.39
C VAL A 187 -4.02 -28.04 10.91
N GLY A 188 -3.87 -29.16 11.64
CA GLY A 188 -3.71 -29.11 13.10
C GLY A 188 -2.45 -28.37 13.54
N GLY A 189 -1.41 -28.37 12.70
CA GLY A 189 -0.16 -27.67 12.94
C GLY A 189 -0.28 -26.14 12.86
N VAL A 190 -1.06 -25.63 11.91
CA VAL A 190 -1.29 -24.17 11.76
C VAL A 190 -2.38 -23.65 12.68
N MET A 191 -3.36 -24.49 13.04
CA MET A 191 -4.47 -24.17 13.96
C MET A 191 -4.05 -24.21 15.44
N THR A 192 -2.91 -23.60 15.77
CA THR A 192 -2.38 -23.60 17.15
C THR A 192 -2.76 -22.34 17.94
N ASN A 193 -3.08 -21.24 17.28
CA ASN A 193 -3.43 -19.98 17.90
C ASN A 193 -4.95 -19.79 17.95
N PRO A 194 -5.58 -19.73 19.13
CA PRO A 194 -7.00 -19.41 19.22
C PRO A 194 -7.28 -18.03 18.64
N GLY A 195 -8.34 -17.92 17.87
CA GLY A 195 -8.76 -16.66 17.28
C GLY A 195 -8.18 -16.35 15.89
N TRP A 196 -7.32 -17.21 15.38
CA TRP A 196 -6.81 -17.11 14.01
C TRP A 196 -7.56 -18.08 13.10
N GLY A 197 -7.62 -17.72 11.82
CA GLY A 197 -8.13 -18.58 10.76
C GLY A 197 -7.01 -18.94 9.79
N VAL A 198 -7.32 -19.85 8.88
CA VAL A 198 -6.48 -20.17 7.73
C VAL A 198 -7.34 -20.14 6.48
N GLY A 199 -6.88 -19.46 5.44
CA GLY A 199 -7.46 -19.48 4.11
C GLY A 199 -6.76 -20.53 3.25
N ILE A 200 -7.49 -21.08 2.28
CA ILE A 200 -6.92 -21.76 1.11
C ILE A 200 -7.53 -21.04 -0.09
N ASP A 201 -6.68 -20.39 -0.87
CA ASP A 201 -7.16 -19.67 -2.04
C ASP A 201 -7.47 -20.63 -3.21
N ARG A 202 -8.08 -20.12 -4.26
CA ARG A 202 -8.43 -20.90 -5.44
C ARG A 202 -7.25 -21.53 -6.20
N PHE A 203 -6.01 -21.09 -5.91
CA PHE A 203 -4.78 -21.73 -6.41
C PHE A 203 -4.25 -22.81 -5.46
N GLN A 204 -5.05 -23.22 -4.48
CA GLN A 204 -4.72 -24.19 -3.44
C GLN A 204 -3.56 -23.73 -2.53
N ARG A 205 -3.29 -22.41 -2.40
CA ARG A 205 -2.21 -21.90 -1.54
C ARG A 205 -2.73 -21.68 -0.12
N ILE A 206 -1.91 -22.06 0.86
CA ILE A 206 -2.16 -21.78 2.28
C ILE A 206 -2.02 -20.27 2.51
N ARG A 207 -3.03 -19.68 3.14
CA ARG A 207 -3.09 -18.26 3.46
C ARG A 207 -3.41 -18.07 4.93
N TYR A 208 -2.76 -17.14 5.58
CA TYR A 208 -3.11 -16.79 6.95
C TYR A 208 -4.17 -15.68 6.95
N VAL A 209 -5.12 -15.80 7.89
CA VAL A 209 -6.12 -14.76 8.11
C VAL A 209 -5.55 -13.75 9.09
N GLY A 210 -5.61 -12.49 8.73
CA GLY A 210 -5.06 -11.40 9.52
C GLY A 210 -5.87 -11.02 10.75
N SER A 211 -5.66 -9.80 11.25
CA SER A 211 -6.40 -9.24 12.38
C SER A 211 -7.81 -8.83 11.93
N TYR A 212 -8.84 -9.37 12.55
CA TYR A 212 -10.23 -9.00 12.27
C TYR A 212 -10.83 -8.07 13.32
N ALA A 213 -10.05 -7.07 13.72
CA ALA A 213 -10.48 -6.02 14.64
C ALA A 213 -11.56 -5.13 14.00
N ASP A 214 -12.57 -4.76 14.79
CA ASP A 214 -13.65 -3.88 14.37
C ASP A 214 -13.35 -2.42 14.74
N PRO A 215 -13.21 -1.51 13.77
CA PRO A 215 -12.90 -0.09 14.04
C PRO A 215 -13.97 0.63 14.86
N THR A 216 -15.17 0.10 14.94
CA THR A 216 -16.29 0.70 15.70
C THR A 216 -16.40 0.21 17.14
N ARG A 217 -15.59 -0.79 17.54
CA ARG A 217 -15.72 -1.49 18.81
C ARG A 217 -14.43 -1.44 19.65
N TYR A 218 -14.01 -0.24 20.01
CA TYR A 218 -12.84 -0.06 20.87
C TYR A 218 -13.10 -0.54 22.29
N TYR A 219 -12.30 -1.50 22.78
CA TYR A 219 -12.36 -2.03 24.12
C TYR A 219 -11.25 -1.42 25.00
N SER A 220 -11.59 -0.39 25.75
CA SER A 220 -10.65 0.42 26.53
C SER A 220 -9.87 -0.36 27.60
N ALA A 221 -10.46 -1.40 28.19
CA ALA A 221 -9.79 -2.23 29.18
C ALA A 221 -8.68 -3.12 28.59
N TYR A 222 -8.74 -3.40 27.29
CA TYR A 222 -7.74 -4.15 26.55
C TYR A 222 -6.76 -3.23 25.78
N GLY A 223 -7.20 -2.02 25.48
CA GLY A 223 -6.42 -1.05 24.70
C GLY A 223 -6.43 -1.31 23.20
N TRP A 224 -7.43 -2.06 22.71
CA TRP A 224 -7.56 -2.43 21.31
C TRP A 224 -9.03 -2.63 20.90
N PHE A 225 -9.25 -2.90 19.63
CA PHE A 225 -10.59 -3.14 19.07
C PHE A 225 -11.04 -4.60 19.29
N GLU A 226 -12.33 -4.79 19.50
CA GLU A 226 -12.91 -6.13 19.60
C GLU A 226 -12.93 -6.83 18.22
N PRO A 227 -12.84 -8.16 18.20
CA PRO A 227 -12.94 -8.90 16.94
C PRO A 227 -14.35 -8.84 16.36
N ASN A 228 -14.45 -8.83 15.04
CA ASN A 228 -15.66 -8.92 14.28
C ASN A 228 -15.54 -10.03 13.24
N LEU A 229 -16.46 -11.00 13.26
CA LEU A 229 -16.41 -12.15 12.37
C LEU A 229 -16.53 -11.74 10.89
N SER A 230 -17.28 -10.69 10.59
CA SER A 230 -17.46 -10.23 9.21
C SER A 230 -16.15 -9.73 8.57
N MET A 231 -15.19 -9.25 9.37
CA MET A 231 -13.91 -8.77 8.86
C MET A 231 -13.11 -9.86 8.13
N VAL A 232 -13.31 -11.14 8.46
CA VAL A 232 -12.61 -12.23 7.77
C VAL A 232 -12.99 -12.34 6.29
N ALA A 233 -14.15 -11.82 5.89
CA ALA A 233 -14.58 -11.82 4.49
C ALA A 233 -13.62 -11.01 3.58
N ASN A 234 -12.95 -9.99 4.12
CA ASN A 234 -11.99 -9.19 3.39
C ASN A 234 -10.84 -10.02 2.83
N GLU A 235 -10.42 -11.10 3.51
CA GLU A 235 -9.40 -12.01 2.98
C GLU A 235 -9.84 -12.63 1.65
N LEU A 236 -11.09 -13.08 1.59
CA LEU A 236 -11.61 -13.75 0.41
C LEU A 236 -11.86 -12.80 -0.76
N VAL A 237 -12.25 -11.57 -0.46
CA VAL A 237 -12.32 -10.48 -1.45
C VAL A 237 -10.93 -10.23 -2.03
N TYR A 238 -9.91 -10.16 -1.17
CA TYR A 238 -8.53 -9.96 -1.59
C TYR A 238 -7.97 -11.13 -2.39
N TYR A 239 -8.29 -12.39 -2.02
CA TYR A 239 -7.89 -13.57 -2.81
C TYR A 239 -8.48 -13.56 -4.22
N ASN A 240 -9.70 -13.05 -4.37
CA ASN A 240 -10.32 -12.85 -5.69
C ASN A 240 -9.62 -11.75 -6.48
N TYR A 241 -9.29 -10.62 -5.84
CA TYR A 241 -8.48 -9.57 -6.47
C TYR A 241 -7.13 -10.11 -6.97
N GLU A 242 -6.40 -10.83 -6.10
CA GLU A 242 -5.13 -11.43 -6.48
C GLU A 242 -5.27 -12.43 -7.64
N ALA A 243 -6.36 -13.21 -7.65
CA ALA A 243 -6.60 -14.17 -8.71
C ALA A 243 -6.83 -13.51 -10.09
N VAL A 244 -7.57 -12.40 -10.11
CA VAL A 244 -7.77 -11.59 -11.33
C VAL A 244 -6.44 -10.97 -11.77
N ARG A 245 -5.70 -10.35 -10.83
CA ARG A 245 -4.37 -9.80 -11.08
C ARG A 245 -3.40 -10.83 -11.68
N GLU A 246 -3.33 -12.05 -11.10
CA GLU A 246 -2.48 -13.12 -11.62
C GLU A 246 -2.88 -13.53 -13.05
N ALA A 247 -4.17 -13.61 -13.32
CA ALA A 247 -4.66 -13.92 -14.68
C ALA A 247 -4.30 -12.81 -15.69
N GLU A 248 -4.41 -11.55 -15.29
CA GLU A 248 -3.99 -10.41 -16.10
C GLU A 248 -2.48 -10.43 -16.37
N ILE A 249 -1.66 -10.69 -15.35
CA ILE A 249 -0.21 -10.81 -15.48
C ILE A 249 0.16 -11.94 -16.46
N GLN A 250 -0.52 -13.08 -16.38
CA GLN A 250 -0.27 -14.23 -17.25
C GLN A 250 -0.74 -14.00 -18.70
N ALA A 251 -1.81 -13.24 -18.88
CA ALA A 251 -2.32 -12.87 -20.20
C ALA A 251 -1.51 -11.76 -20.87
N ASP A 252 -0.79 -10.96 -20.08
CA ASP A 252 0.03 -9.85 -20.55
C ASP A 252 1.37 -10.40 -21.10
N GLU A 253 1.55 -10.34 -22.44
CA GLU A 253 2.81 -10.72 -23.10
C GLU A 253 3.90 -9.67 -22.84
N ALA A 254 4.20 -9.38 -21.55
CA ALA A 254 5.13 -8.35 -21.16
C ALA A 254 6.59 -8.79 -21.34
N LEU A 255 7.42 -7.84 -21.79
CA LEU A 255 8.86 -7.91 -21.60
C LEU A 255 9.16 -7.55 -20.13
N VAL A 256 9.74 -8.48 -19.39
CA VAL A 256 10.06 -8.30 -17.97
C VAL A 256 11.53 -7.97 -17.78
N VAL A 257 11.81 -6.97 -16.98
CA VAL A 257 13.15 -6.60 -16.52
C VAL A 257 13.15 -6.61 -14.99
N THR A 258 13.83 -7.59 -14.40
CA THR A 258 13.97 -7.71 -12.95
C THR A 258 14.98 -6.68 -12.43
N ILE A 259 14.57 -5.89 -11.44
CA ILE A 259 15.42 -4.92 -10.75
C ILE A 259 15.97 -5.55 -9.46
N PHE A 260 15.08 -6.11 -8.63
CA PHE A 260 15.44 -6.77 -7.37
C PHE A 260 14.83 -8.17 -7.33
N GLU A 261 15.57 -9.16 -6.82
CA GLU A 261 15.12 -10.55 -6.68
C GLU A 261 15.63 -11.15 -5.35
N GLY A 262 14.77 -11.19 -4.33
CA GLY A 262 15.13 -11.65 -2.99
C GLY A 262 16.09 -10.73 -2.25
N ASP A 263 16.14 -9.46 -2.64
CA ASP A 263 17.03 -8.48 -2.02
C ASP A 263 16.46 -8.01 -0.68
N ARG A 264 17.36 -7.85 0.30
CA ARG A 264 16.95 -7.27 1.58
C ARG A 264 16.99 -5.74 1.51
N VAL A 265 15.89 -5.09 1.86
CA VAL A 265 15.84 -3.64 2.03
C VAL A 265 15.58 -3.26 3.49
N ALA A 266 16.37 -2.33 4.02
CA ALA A 266 16.14 -1.65 5.29
C ALA A 266 16.81 -0.27 5.20
N GLY A 267 16.06 0.77 4.88
CA GLY A 267 16.58 2.03 4.38
C GLY A 267 16.62 2.01 2.85
N SER A 268 17.77 2.15 2.23
CA SER A 268 17.91 2.13 0.77
C SER A 268 18.67 0.89 0.28
N THR A 269 18.24 0.33 -0.84
CA THR A 269 18.99 -0.66 -1.64
C THR A 269 19.05 -0.20 -3.09
N TYR A 270 20.11 -0.62 -3.81
CA TYR A 270 20.39 -0.15 -5.17
C TYR A 270 20.63 -1.33 -6.10
N ALA A 271 20.17 -1.20 -7.34
CA ALA A 271 20.45 -2.16 -8.40
C ALA A 271 20.70 -1.44 -9.71
N THR A 272 21.70 -1.92 -10.46
CA THR A 272 21.96 -1.47 -11.84
C THR A 272 21.53 -2.56 -12.79
N VAL A 273 20.64 -2.22 -13.73
CA VAL A 273 20.12 -3.16 -14.73
C VAL A 273 20.29 -2.62 -16.14
N GLU A 274 20.40 -3.53 -17.11
CA GLU A 274 20.42 -3.19 -18.53
C GLU A 274 18.99 -3.23 -19.07
N LEU A 275 18.43 -2.06 -19.30
CA LEU A 275 17.16 -1.94 -20.01
C LEU A 275 17.34 -2.27 -21.51
N PRO A 276 16.30 -2.78 -22.18
CA PRO A 276 16.30 -2.91 -23.64
C PRO A 276 16.62 -1.58 -24.32
N ASP A 277 17.13 -1.64 -25.54
CA ASP A 277 17.43 -0.43 -26.29
C ASP A 277 16.16 0.36 -26.65
N ALA A 278 16.33 1.64 -26.94
CA ALA A 278 15.25 2.56 -27.26
C ALA A 278 14.34 2.06 -28.42
N ALA A 279 14.91 1.33 -29.40
CA ALA A 279 14.14 0.80 -30.52
C ALA A 279 13.21 -0.34 -30.06
N THR A 280 13.65 -1.16 -29.13
CA THR A 280 12.83 -2.22 -28.51
C THR A 280 11.75 -1.61 -27.63
N LEU A 281 12.10 -0.66 -26.75
CA LEU A 281 11.16 0.01 -25.85
C LEU A 281 10.09 0.82 -26.61
N ALA A 282 10.45 1.30 -27.80
CA ALA A 282 9.50 2.00 -28.68
C ALA A 282 8.28 1.15 -29.09
N ALA A 283 8.32 -0.17 -28.95
CA ALA A 283 7.20 -1.06 -29.26
C ALA A 283 6.12 -1.09 -28.17
N TYR A 284 6.41 -0.62 -26.97
CA TYR A 284 5.50 -0.72 -25.81
C TYR A 284 4.82 0.62 -25.51
N ASP A 285 3.60 0.55 -25.02
CA ASP A 285 2.78 1.70 -24.60
C ASP A 285 2.34 1.62 -23.14
N THR A 286 2.74 0.55 -22.44
CA THR A 286 2.36 0.27 -21.06
C THR A 286 3.59 -0.11 -20.24
N LEU A 287 3.67 0.44 -19.05
CA LEU A 287 4.67 0.11 -18.04
C LEU A 287 3.96 -0.18 -16.71
N LYS A 288 4.15 -1.39 -16.19
CA LYS A 288 3.72 -1.76 -14.85
C LYS A 288 4.92 -2.14 -13.99
N ILE A 289 4.84 -1.87 -12.70
CA ILE A 289 5.82 -2.32 -11.71
C ILE A 289 5.16 -3.42 -10.87
N ASP A 290 5.72 -4.62 -10.92
CA ASP A 290 5.32 -5.75 -10.08
C ASP A 290 6.26 -5.79 -8.89
N ALA A 291 5.77 -5.37 -7.72
CA ALA A 291 6.57 -5.23 -6.51
C ALA A 291 6.01 -6.12 -5.39
N TYR A 292 6.88 -6.92 -4.80
CA TYR A 292 6.60 -7.73 -3.62
C TYR A 292 7.50 -7.29 -2.46
N MET A 293 6.89 -7.09 -1.30
CA MET A 293 7.59 -6.83 -0.04
C MET A 293 7.20 -7.91 0.97
N GLY A 294 8.09 -8.87 1.16
CA GLY A 294 7.94 -10.02 2.05
C GLY A 294 8.49 -9.77 3.45
N CYS A 295 8.05 -10.59 4.41
CA CYS A 295 8.59 -10.59 5.77
C CYS A 295 9.92 -11.34 5.81
N GLU A 296 10.86 -10.94 6.67
CA GLU A 296 12.16 -11.60 6.81
C GLU A 296 12.11 -12.99 7.48
N GLY A 297 10.97 -13.40 8.04
CA GLY A 297 10.81 -14.67 8.77
C GLY A 297 9.73 -15.55 8.16
N ASP A 298 9.45 -16.68 8.84
CA ASP A 298 8.51 -17.71 8.36
C ASP A 298 7.03 -17.35 8.55
N GLY A 299 6.69 -16.11 8.98
CA GLY A 299 5.32 -15.73 9.28
C GLY A 299 5.01 -14.26 9.08
N GLU A 300 3.78 -13.94 8.68
CA GLU A 300 3.32 -12.56 8.49
C GLU A 300 3.41 -11.74 9.78
N TYR A 301 2.95 -12.33 10.90
CA TYR A 301 2.81 -11.61 12.15
C TYR A 301 4.06 -11.70 13.01
N GLY A 302 4.69 -10.55 13.23
CA GLY A 302 5.88 -10.39 14.06
C GLY A 302 7.19 -10.39 13.29
N ASP A 303 7.18 -10.81 12.04
CA ASP A 303 8.36 -10.85 11.17
C ASP A 303 8.38 -9.70 10.16
N CYS A 304 7.21 -9.15 9.80
CA CYS A 304 7.10 -7.90 9.07
C CYS A 304 7.09 -6.67 10.01
N PRO A 305 7.57 -5.52 9.55
CA PRO A 305 7.52 -4.27 10.30
C PRO A 305 6.11 -3.87 10.73
N ALA A 306 6.05 -3.20 11.90
CA ALA A 306 4.79 -2.89 12.58
C ALA A 306 4.02 -1.69 12.03
N TRP A 307 4.61 -0.91 11.11
CA TRP A 307 4.08 0.38 10.69
C TRP A 307 3.86 0.46 9.18
N ASP A 308 3.00 1.36 8.78
CA ASP A 308 2.70 1.78 7.43
C ASP A 308 3.78 2.75 6.91
N TYR A 309 4.95 2.22 6.60
CA TYR A 309 6.03 3.03 6.04
C TYR A 309 5.78 3.36 4.57
N MET A 310 6.28 4.50 4.15
CA MET A 310 6.42 4.79 2.73
C MET A 310 7.51 3.92 2.13
N ALA A 311 7.25 3.42 0.93
CA ALA A 311 8.20 2.73 0.10
C ALA A 311 8.23 3.34 -1.30
N TYR A 312 9.43 3.52 -1.85
CA TYR A 312 9.63 4.19 -3.12
C TYR A 312 10.56 3.41 -4.03
N LEU A 313 10.25 3.39 -5.31
CA LEU A 313 11.21 3.08 -6.36
C LEU A 313 11.60 4.38 -7.05
N PHE A 314 12.88 4.72 -6.99
CA PHE A 314 13.47 5.83 -7.71
C PHE A 314 14.35 5.32 -8.84
N MET A 315 14.32 6.02 -9.96
CA MET A 315 15.35 5.92 -10.99
C MET A 315 16.46 6.92 -10.68
N CYS A 316 17.69 6.46 -10.82
CA CYS A 316 18.87 7.30 -10.71
C CYS A 316 19.23 7.88 -12.07
N ASP A 317 19.60 9.15 -12.09
CA ASP A 317 20.11 9.78 -13.27
C ASP A 317 21.50 9.21 -13.58
N MET A 318 21.64 8.61 -14.76
CA MET A 318 22.93 8.07 -15.18
C MET A 318 23.82 9.20 -15.68
N PRO A 319 25.06 9.29 -15.18
CA PRO A 319 26.02 10.22 -15.75
C PRO A 319 26.29 9.88 -17.22
N ALA A 320 26.62 10.90 -18.01
CA ALA A 320 27.17 10.68 -19.32
C ALA A 320 28.41 9.75 -19.23
N GLU A 321 28.61 8.91 -20.24
CA GLU A 321 29.70 7.93 -20.24
C GLU A 321 31.06 8.61 -19.96
N GLY A 322 31.62 8.37 -18.79
CA GLY A 322 32.86 8.98 -18.31
C GLY A 322 32.68 10.03 -17.21
N ASP A 323 31.49 10.50 -16.93
CA ASP A 323 31.19 11.37 -15.79
C ASP A 323 30.74 10.53 -14.60
N ASN A 324 31.42 10.68 -13.49
CA ASN A 324 30.93 10.14 -12.21
C ASN A 324 30.10 11.23 -11.55
N PRO A 325 28.74 11.06 -11.37
CA PRO A 325 27.90 12.08 -10.75
C PRO A 325 28.35 12.37 -9.32
N TYR A 326 28.97 11.37 -8.67
CA TYR A 326 29.59 11.51 -7.35
C TYR A 326 30.91 12.28 -7.42
N ALA A 327 31.43 12.59 -8.62
CA ALA A 327 32.60 13.45 -8.84
C ALA A 327 32.20 14.93 -9.04
N ASP A 328 30.91 15.28 -8.97
CA ASP A 328 30.52 16.69 -8.97
C ASP A 328 31.15 17.37 -7.76
N THR A 329 32.12 18.20 -8.05
CA THR A 329 32.89 18.91 -7.05
C THR A 329 32.00 19.87 -6.23
N ALA A 330 30.89 20.37 -6.79
CA ALA A 330 29.98 21.24 -6.09
C ALA A 330 29.13 20.45 -5.07
N CYS A 331 28.59 19.28 -5.45
CA CYS A 331 27.86 18.41 -4.53
C CYS A 331 28.76 17.81 -3.46
N GLN A 332 29.95 17.33 -3.84
CA GLN A 332 30.96 16.87 -2.87
C GLN A 332 31.41 17.98 -1.93
N GLN A 333 31.50 19.21 -2.42
CA GLN A 333 31.85 20.35 -1.60
C GLN A 333 30.74 20.75 -0.66
N ALA A 334 29.46 20.71 -1.10
CA ALA A 334 28.31 20.97 -0.26
C ALA A 334 28.16 19.87 0.83
N VAL A 335 28.27 18.61 0.47
CA VAL A 335 28.31 17.49 1.44
C VAL A 335 29.50 17.62 2.39
N ALA A 336 30.68 17.96 1.89
CA ALA A 336 31.86 18.17 2.73
C ALA A 336 31.75 19.39 3.65
N GLU A 337 31.04 20.44 3.23
CA GLU A 337 30.76 21.61 4.08
C GLU A 337 29.75 21.26 5.17
N VAL A 338 28.68 20.55 4.84
CA VAL A 338 27.69 20.07 5.79
C VAL A 338 28.29 19.02 6.75
N MET A 339 28.93 18.00 6.22
CA MET A 339 29.58 16.94 7.03
C MET A 339 30.85 17.44 7.74
N GLY A 340 31.50 18.48 7.20
CA GLY A 340 32.64 19.12 7.82
C GLY A 340 32.30 19.99 9.02
N ALA A 341 31.04 20.34 9.16
CA ALA A 341 30.53 21.09 10.30
C ALA A 341 30.14 20.17 11.48
N CYS A 342 29.98 18.88 11.25
CA CYS A 342 29.75 17.87 12.27
C CYS A 342 31.05 17.08 12.45
N THR A 343 31.71 17.23 13.58
CA THR A 343 33.01 16.58 13.81
C THR A 343 33.00 15.80 15.13
N GLU A 344 33.55 14.60 15.12
CA GLU A 344 34.00 13.95 16.32
C GLU A 344 35.48 14.28 16.53
N ASP A 345 35.85 14.80 17.68
CA ASP A 345 37.25 15.15 18.04
C ASP A 345 37.96 16.08 17.04
N GLY A 346 37.23 16.94 16.34
CA GLY A 346 37.85 17.90 15.40
C GLY A 346 38.32 17.30 14.06
N VAL A 347 37.93 16.07 13.75
CA VAL A 347 38.24 15.42 12.46
C VAL A 347 36.99 15.46 11.57
N SER A 348 37.05 16.22 10.51
CA SER A 348 36.02 16.31 9.48
C SER A 348 36.06 15.07 8.56
N THR A 349 34.98 14.33 8.47
CA THR A 349 34.82 13.32 7.40
C THR A 349 34.30 14.01 6.15
N LYS A 350 35.10 14.04 5.10
CA LYS A 350 34.82 14.79 3.85
C LYS A 350 34.46 13.89 2.67
N THR A 351 33.89 12.72 2.92
CA THR A 351 33.57 11.78 1.85
C THR A 351 32.06 11.72 1.68
N ALA A 352 31.59 12.08 0.51
CA ALA A 352 30.21 11.80 0.12
C ALA A 352 30.04 10.28 0.12
N CYS A 353 29.04 9.80 0.85
CA CYS A 353 28.77 8.39 1.00
C CYS A 353 27.49 8.06 0.26
N ARG A 354 27.54 7.00 -0.53
CA ARG A 354 26.39 6.48 -1.29
C ARG A 354 25.57 5.49 -0.47
N THR A 355 26.25 4.73 0.38
CA THR A 355 25.66 3.77 1.30
C THR A 355 26.29 3.90 2.67
N ALA A 356 25.68 3.30 3.70
CA ALA A 356 26.30 3.22 5.02
C ALA A 356 27.67 2.53 5.00
N GLU A 357 27.90 1.58 4.07
CA GLU A 357 29.19 0.92 3.85
C GLU A 357 30.21 1.87 3.24
N ASP A 358 29.82 2.68 2.25
CA ASP A 358 30.70 3.70 1.64
C ASP A 358 31.10 4.77 2.66
N CYS A 359 30.22 5.08 3.60
CA CYS A 359 30.49 6.00 4.72
C CYS A 359 31.37 5.39 5.79
N GLY A 360 31.79 4.13 5.66
CA GLY A 360 32.60 3.46 6.65
C GLY A 360 31.84 3.30 7.96
N ALA A 361 30.63 2.69 7.92
CA ALA A 361 29.83 2.36 9.11
C ALA A 361 30.62 1.55 10.16
N ASP A 362 31.74 0.96 9.75
CA ASP A 362 32.72 0.32 10.64
C ASP A 362 33.50 1.30 11.54
N THR A 363 33.38 2.61 11.31
CA THR A 363 34.19 3.59 12.06
C THR A 363 33.52 4.08 13.34
N GLY A 364 32.22 3.82 13.53
CA GLY A 364 31.50 4.27 14.74
C GLY A 364 31.56 5.78 14.98
N ILE A 365 31.76 6.56 13.92
CA ILE A 365 31.91 8.01 14.01
C ILE A 365 30.52 8.63 14.15
N ALA A 366 30.16 9.01 15.39
CA ALA A 366 29.12 9.98 15.64
C ALA A 366 29.65 11.37 15.25
N THR A 367 29.03 12.01 14.27
CA THR A 367 29.40 13.37 13.89
C THR A 367 28.76 14.36 14.86
N THR A 368 29.55 15.28 15.43
CA THR A 368 29.03 16.35 16.29
C THR A 368 28.59 17.56 15.46
N CYS A 369 27.47 18.19 15.87
CA CYS A 369 26.85 19.27 15.10
C CYS A 369 27.28 20.69 15.50
N GLU A 370 28.36 20.85 16.26
CA GLU A 370 28.74 22.14 16.84
C GLU A 370 29.13 23.17 15.76
N GLY A 371 29.90 22.74 14.74
CA GLY A 371 30.23 23.61 13.60
C GLY A 371 29.09 23.83 12.61
N TYR A 372 28.13 22.91 12.55
CA TYR A 372 26.96 23.03 11.68
C TYR A 372 26.00 24.12 12.13
N ALA A 373 25.76 24.22 13.44
CA ALA A 373 24.94 25.30 14.01
C ALA A 373 25.51 26.70 13.71
N GLU A 374 26.84 26.83 13.72
CA GLU A 374 27.51 28.09 13.33
C GLU A 374 27.39 28.40 11.84
N ALA A 375 27.43 27.37 10.98
CA ALA A 375 27.31 27.52 9.54
C ALA A 375 25.87 27.85 9.10
N ILE A 376 24.86 27.24 9.73
CA ILE A 376 23.43 27.62 9.53
C ILE A 376 23.20 29.08 9.96
N ALA A 377 23.71 29.49 11.13
CA ALA A 377 23.56 30.86 11.63
C ALA A 377 24.26 31.91 10.74
N ALA A 378 25.19 31.49 9.90
CA ALA A 378 25.94 32.34 8.98
C ALA A 378 25.36 32.37 7.55
N ASP A 379 24.19 31.77 7.29
CA ASP A 379 23.62 31.58 5.94
C ASP A 379 24.58 30.85 4.94
N ALA A 380 25.56 30.14 5.47
CA ALA A 380 26.62 29.51 4.67
C ALA A 380 26.25 28.13 4.12
N ILE A 381 25.07 27.59 4.50
CA ILE A 381 24.61 26.29 4.05
C ILE A 381 23.29 26.43 3.25
N THR A 382 23.35 27.12 2.17
CA THR A 382 22.48 26.91 1.02
C THR A 382 23.33 26.34 -0.11
N GLY A 383 23.96 25.19 0.16
CA GLY A 383 24.62 24.42 -0.88
C GLY A 383 23.55 23.62 -1.58
N ALA A 384 22.97 24.14 -2.66
CA ALA A 384 22.29 23.32 -3.62
C ALA A 384 23.32 22.38 -4.22
N CYS A 385 23.16 21.07 -4.01
CA CYS A 385 23.76 20.11 -4.94
C CYS A 385 23.01 20.31 -6.25
N THR A 386 23.63 20.92 -7.24
CA THR A 386 23.09 20.92 -8.58
C THR A 386 23.27 19.51 -9.13
N ASP A 387 22.17 18.83 -9.42
CA ASP A 387 22.13 17.67 -10.28
C ASP A 387 22.96 17.99 -11.54
N PRO A 388 23.91 17.13 -11.94
CA PRO A 388 24.66 17.31 -13.19
C PRO A 388 23.76 17.35 -14.44
N LEU A 389 22.47 16.92 -14.32
CA LEU A 389 21.44 17.01 -15.36
C LEU A 389 20.48 18.22 -15.19
N GLY A 390 20.70 19.08 -14.20
CA GLY A 390 20.03 20.39 -14.06
C GLY A 390 18.90 20.44 -13.04
N GLY A 391 18.75 19.45 -12.15
CA GLY A 391 17.85 19.49 -11.01
C GLY A 391 18.51 20.10 -9.76
N ASP A 392 17.77 20.83 -8.96
CA ASP A 392 18.22 21.31 -7.64
C ASP A 392 17.95 20.21 -6.60
N THR A 393 19.01 19.57 -6.10
CA THR A 393 18.93 18.70 -4.93
C THR A 393 19.14 19.56 -3.68
N THR A 394 18.05 19.85 -2.95
CA THR A 394 18.11 20.50 -1.65
C THR A 394 18.04 19.47 -0.55
N GLY A 395 19.10 19.32 0.23
CA GLY A 395 19.10 18.48 1.42
C GLY A 395 19.03 19.30 2.70
N SER A 396 18.48 18.72 3.73
CA SER A 396 18.51 19.26 5.09
C SER A 396 19.33 18.36 5.99
N TYR A 397 20.06 18.95 6.90
CA TYR A 397 20.79 18.24 7.96
C TYR A 397 20.18 18.64 9.31
N THR A 398 19.88 17.64 10.13
CA THR A 398 19.30 17.87 11.46
C THR A 398 20.25 17.35 12.52
N CYS A 399 20.54 18.20 13.50
CA CYS A 399 21.34 17.86 14.67
C CYS A 399 20.45 17.59 15.87
N ASN A 400 20.73 16.51 16.59
CA ASN A 400 20.03 16.14 17.81
C ASN A 400 20.70 16.76 19.04
N GLU A 401 19.98 16.84 20.18
CA GLU A 401 20.50 17.36 21.45
C GLU A 401 21.68 16.58 22.02
N ASP A 402 21.86 15.32 21.61
CA ASP A 402 22.98 14.46 22.01
C ASP A 402 24.25 14.67 21.16
N GLY A 403 24.21 15.61 20.21
CA GLY A 403 25.31 15.91 19.31
C GLY A 403 25.42 14.98 18.10
N SER A 404 24.49 14.02 17.94
CA SER A 404 24.36 13.25 16.71
C SER A 404 23.59 14.04 15.66
N GLY A 405 23.77 13.70 14.39
CA GLY A 405 23.06 14.34 13.30
C GLY A 405 22.72 13.36 12.19
N TYR A 406 21.68 13.68 11.44
CA TYR A 406 21.34 12.98 10.20
C TYR A 406 21.07 13.98 9.10
N GLY A 407 21.44 13.63 7.88
CA GLY A 407 21.27 14.48 6.71
C GLY A 407 20.61 13.73 5.57
N ASP A 408 19.72 14.43 4.88
CA ASP A 408 19.06 13.96 3.66
C ASP A 408 19.69 14.59 2.41
N LEU A 409 21.01 14.84 2.44
CA LEU A 409 21.71 15.25 1.23
C LEU A 409 21.87 14.02 0.33
N ASP A 410 20.94 13.83 -0.57
CA ASP A 410 21.02 12.81 -1.60
C ASP A 410 21.70 13.36 -2.86
N CYS A 411 23.01 13.19 -2.94
CA CYS A 411 23.78 13.48 -4.14
C CYS A 411 23.90 12.26 -5.05
N SER A 412 23.08 11.22 -4.83
CA SER A 412 23.12 10.01 -5.64
C SER A 412 22.53 10.20 -7.04
N GLY A 413 21.80 11.31 -7.28
CA GLY A 413 21.02 11.47 -8.49
C GLY A 413 19.83 10.49 -8.59
N CYS A 414 19.48 9.82 -7.49
CA CYS A 414 18.39 8.83 -7.43
C CYS A 414 17.12 9.46 -6.87
N GLY A 415 16.67 10.56 -7.45
CA GLY A 415 15.52 11.34 -6.98
C GLY A 415 14.26 11.22 -7.85
N THR A 416 14.35 10.65 -9.04
CA THR A 416 13.20 10.55 -9.94
C THR A 416 12.28 9.41 -9.52
N GLU A 417 11.15 9.73 -8.92
CA GLU A 417 10.17 8.74 -8.44
C GLU A 417 9.51 8.02 -9.62
N LEU A 418 9.56 6.69 -9.60
CA LEU A 418 8.91 5.83 -10.57
C LEU A 418 7.71 5.08 -9.98
N GLY A 419 7.70 4.85 -8.66
CA GLY A 419 6.60 4.20 -7.97
C GLY A 419 6.63 4.46 -6.47
N ARG A 420 5.43 4.47 -5.86
CA ARG A 420 5.23 4.68 -4.43
C ARG A 420 4.25 3.66 -3.88
N TRP A 421 4.56 3.13 -2.72
CA TRP A 421 3.70 2.20 -1.96
C TRP A 421 3.66 2.62 -0.50
N ILE A 422 2.63 2.18 0.19
CA ILE A 422 2.60 2.21 1.66
C ILE A 422 2.61 0.77 2.16
N THR A 423 3.57 0.45 3.00
CA THR A 423 3.73 -0.91 3.52
C THR A 423 2.56 -1.32 4.42
N THR A 424 2.37 -2.62 4.57
CA THR A 424 1.34 -3.18 5.43
C THR A 424 1.79 -3.19 6.90
N TYR A 425 0.84 -3.10 7.81
CA TYR A 425 1.11 -3.37 9.24
C TYR A 425 1.25 -4.88 9.47
N HIS A 426 2.46 -5.34 9.77
CA HIS A 426 2.78 -6.73 10.13
C HIS A 426 2.42 -7.79 9.08
N ARG A 427 2.26 -7.43 7.83
CA ARG A 427 1.96 -8.34 6.74
C ARG A 427 2.83 -8.04 5.53
N GLU A 428 2.94 -9.00 4.66
CA GLU A 428 3.54 -8.83 3.35
C GLU A 428 2.52 -8.31 2.34
N GLY A 429 2.99 -7.85 1.19
CA GLY A 429 2.13 -7.39 0.11
C GLY A 429 2.79 -7.51 -1.25
N ARG A 430 1.97 -7.67 -2.30
CA ARG A 430 2.40 -7.63 -3.69
C ARG A 430 1.42 -6.80 -4.50
N TRP A 431 1.96 -5.89 -5.27
CA TRP A 431 1.19 -4.94 -6.07
C TRP A 431 1.71 -4.90 -7.49
N VAL A 432 0.81 -4.74 -8.44
CA VAL A 432 1.14 -4.48 -9.86
C VAL A 432 0.67 -3.08 -10.19
N HIS A 433 1.58 -2.15 -10.05
CA HIS A 433 1.34 -0.71 -10.16
C HIS A 433 1.46 -0.24 -11.61
N ASP A 434 0.39 0.33 -12.18
CA ASP A 434 0.43 0.92 -13.52
C ASP A 434 1.06 2.33 -13.47
N VAL A 435 2.20 2.46 -14.09
CA VAL A 435 2.96 3.72 -14.22
C VAL A 435 3.20 4.08 -15.69
N SER A 436 2.30 3.68 -16.56
CA SER A 436 2.42 3.89 -18.03
C SER A 436 2.62 5.35 -18.41
N ALA A 437 2.07 6.29 -17.63
CA ALA A 437 2.30 7.72 -17.81
C ALA A 437 3.79 8.11 -17.67
N LEU A 438 4.57 7.33 -16.89
CA LEU A 438 5.98 7.58 -16.63
C LEU A 438 6.92 6.81 -17.57
N LEU A 439 6.38 6.04 -18.51
CA LEU A 439 7.16 5.28 -19.51
C LEU A 439 8.24 6.11 -20.23
N PRO A 440 8.03 7.41 -20.55
CA PRO A 440 9.06 8.23 -21.21
C PRO A 440 10.37 8.33 -20.41
N MET A 441 10.35 8.17 -19.08
CA MET A 441 11.57 8.16 -18.25
C MET A 441 12.56 7.06 -18.66
N LEU A 442 12.04 5.94 -19.19
CA LEU A 442 12.82 4.75 -19.54
C LEU A 442 13.08 4.61 -21.04
N ASN A 443 12.53 5.48 -21.89
CA ASN A 443 12.54 5.37 -23.35
C ASN A 443 13.93 5.27 -23.98
N GLN A 444 14.97 5.76 -23.32
CA GLN A 444 16.35 5.71 -23.81
C GLN A 444 16.99 4.33 -23.67
N GLY A 445 16.46 3.50 -22.77
CA GLY A 445 17.04 2.19 -22.46
C GLY A 445 18.46 2.27 -21.91
N GLY A 446 19.21 1.17 -22.11
CA GLY A 446 20.60 1.05 -21.66
C GLY A 446 20.72 0.83 -20.16
N SER A 447 21.93 1.01 -19.64
CA SER A 447 22.21 0.83 -18.23
C SER A 447 21.46 1.85 -17.39
N ARG A 448 20.73 1.40 -16.37
CA ARG A 448 20.04 2.26 -15.42
C ARG A 448 20.25 1.75 -14.01
N GLU A 449 20.43 2.67 -13.09
CA GLU A 449 20.44 2.37 -11.67
C GLU A 449 19.10 2.76 -11.06
N PHE A 450 18.64 1.92 -10.14
CA PHE A 450 17.43 2.13 -9.36
C PHE A 450 17.76 2.08 -7.87
N ARG A 451 17.02 2.88 -7.09
CA ARG A 451 17.04 2.86 -5.65
C ARG A 451 15.65 2.49 -5.13
N PHE A 452 15.57 1.45 -4.33
CA PHE A 452 14.37 1.21 -3.52
C PHE A 452 14.61 1.70 -2.10
N ASN A 453 13.65 2.40 -1.52
CA ASN A 453 13.76 2.99 -0.19
C ASN A 453 12.53 2.70 0.65
N THR A 454 12.72 2.18 1.88
CA THR A 454 11.67 2.04 2.91
C THR A 454 12.31 1.94 4.29
N SER A 455 11.57 2.30 5.35
CA SER A 455 12.12 2.32 6.72
C SER A 455 12.19 0.97 7.41
N GLY A 456 11.49 -0.06 6.92
CA GLY A 456 11.46 -1.37 7.55
C GLY A 456 12.32 -2.40 6.83
N PRO A 457 12.72 -3.50 7.49
CA PRO A 457 13.34 -4.63 6.82
C PRO A 457 12.28 -5.45 6.07
N TYR A 458 12.51 -5.63 4.76
CA TYR A 458 11.69 -6.48 3.89
C TYR A 458 12.59 -7.30 2.97
N GLU A 459 12.10 -8.45 2.55
CA GLU A 459 12.55 -9.16 1.35
C GLU A 459 11.84 -8.57 0.15
N LEU A 460 12.58 -8.20 -0.90
CA LEU A 460 12.11 -7.37 -1.99
C LEU A 460 12.29 -8.07 -3.33
N ASP A 461 11.19 -8.17 -4.10
CA ASP A 461 11.23 -8.45 -5.52
C ASP A 461 10.59 -7.29 -6.28
N VAL A 462 11.23 -6.83 -7.36
CA VAL A 462 10.70 -5.76 -8.21
C VAL A 462 11.01 -6.04 -9.67
N ASP A 463 9.96 -6.13 -10.48
CA ASP A 463 10.01 -6.28 -11.92
C ASP A 463 9.40 -5.07 -12.64
N LEU A 464 10.06 -4.58 -13.68
CA LEU A 464 9.46 -3.72 -14.68
C LEU A 464 8.84 -4.57 -15.79
N ARG A 465 7.56 -4.33 -16.09
CA ARG A 465 6.78 -5.06 -17.08
C ARG A 465 6.36 -4.12 -18.21
N PHE A 466 6.99 -4.28 -19.38
CA PHE A 466 6.69 -3.50 -20.57
C PHE A 466 5.73 -4.30 -21.46
N SER A 467 4.56 -3.74 -21.78
CA SER A 467 3.58 -4.40 -22.62
C SER A 467 2.90 -3.43 -23.59
N THR A 468 1.99 -3.95 -24.40
CA THR A 468 1.25 -3.18 -25.40
C THR A 468 -0.24 -3.36 -25.19
N SER A 469 -0.92 -2.28 -24.82
CA SER A 469 -2.38 -2.23 -24.74
C SER A 469 -3.05 -1.89 -26.07
N GLY A 470 -2.26 -1.56 -27.10
CA GLY A 470 -2.75 -1.18 -28.42
C GLY A 470 -3.33 0.23 -28.47
N LYS A 471 -2.87 1.14 -27.60
CA LYS A 471 -3.24 2.55 -27.65
C LYS A 471 -2.85 3.17 -29.01
N ALA A 472 -3.67 4.09 -29.50
CA ALA A 472 -3.40 4.79 -30.75
C ALA A 472 -2.19 5.73 -30.66
N THR A 473 -1.95 6.24 -29.46
CA THR A 473 -0.84 7.11 -29.09
C THR A 473 -0.25 6.63 -27.77
N LYS A 474 0.98 6.98 -27.50
CA LYS A 474 1.66 6.66 -26.24
C LYS A 474 2.34 7.90 -25.67
N ALA A 475 2.66 7.84 -24.39
CA ALA A 475 3.49 8.83 -23.74
C ALA A 475 4.86 8.89 -24.44
N ASP A 476 5.22 10.07 -24.97
CA ASP A 476 6.43 10.31 -25.76
C ASP A 476 7.40 11.25 -25.00
N GLU A 477 6.85 12.23 -24.31
CA GLU A 477 7.60 13.20 -23.54
C GLU A 477 6.97 13.41 -22.16
N LEU A 478 7.80 13.53 -21.15
CA LEU A 478 7.41 13.81 -19.79
C LEU A 478 8.10 15.08 -19.31
N VAL A 479 7.33 16.03 -18.79
CA VAL A 479 7.84 17.27 -18.21
C VAL A 479 7.47 17.32 -16.75
N HIS A 480 8.45 17.29 -15.86
CA HIS A 480 8.24 17.43 -14.43
C HIS A 480 7.79 18.85 -14.09
N LEU A 481 6.77 18.99 -13.25
CA LEU A 481 6.20 20.29 -12.86
C LEU A 481 6.52 20.64 -11.41
N TYR A 482 6.15 19.74 -10.50
CA TYR A 482 6.21 19.98 -9.06
C TYR A 482 6.61 18.74 -8.30
N SER A 483 7.39 18.89 -7.22
CA SER A 483 7.72 17.82 -6.29
C SER A 483 7.76 18.33 -4.85
N GLY A 484 7.31 17.48 -3.92
CA GLY A 484 7.21 17.80 -2.50
C GLY A 484 6.06 18.77 -2.22
N CYS A 485 5.77 18.99 -1.02
CA CYS A 485 4.93 20.08 -0.48
C CYS A 485 4.87 19.94 1.03
N ASN A 486 5.63 20.75 1.72
CA ASN A 486 5.55 20.77 3.17
C ASN A 486 4.45 21.74 3.63
N LEU A 487 3.37 21.21 4.21
CA LEU A 487 2.23 21.99 4.69
C LEU A 487 2.53 22.73 6.01
N THR A 488 3.78 23.03 6.31
CA THR A 488 4.16 23.79 7.52
C THR A 488 3.86 25.28 7.44
N GLY A 489 3.18 25.72 6.40
CA GLY A 489 2.74 27.08 6.20
C GLY A 489 3.09 27.68 4.85
N ASP A 490 4.07 27.12 4.17
CA ASP A 490 4.68 27.76 3.02
C ASP A 490 4.47 27.04 1.68
N CYS A 491 3.83 25.84 1.65
CA CYS A 491 3.60 25.10 0.41
C CYS A 491 2.99 25.97 -0.71
N ASN A 492 1.93 26.72 -0.41
CA ASN A 492 1.33 27.62 -1.40
C ASN A 492 2.22 28.81 -1.77
N ALA A 493 3.14 29.20 -0.91
CA ALA A 493 4.12 30.24 -1.20
C ALA A 493 5.29 29.69 -2.03
N ASP A 494 5.73 28.48 -1.75
CA ASP A 494 6.81 27.80 -2.48
C ASP A 494 6.42 27.54 -3.94
N TYR A 495 5.13 27.29 -4.20
CA TYR A 495 4.58 27.08 -5.54
C TYR A 495 3.76 28.28 -6.08
N ALA A 496 4.00 29.48 -5.57
CA ALA A 496 3.31 30.69 -6.01
C ALA A 496 3.58 31.06 -7.49
N GLU A 497 4.76 30.69 -8.00
CA GLU A 497 5.10 30.88 -9.40
C GLU A 497 4.68 29.66 -10.23
N PRO A 498 3.89 29.84 -11.30
CA PRO A 498 3.48 28.73 -12.14
C PRO A 498 4.66 28.13 -12.93
N ALA A 499 4.65 26.83 -13.14
CA ALA A 499 5.52 26.19 -14.10
C ALA A 499 5.13 26.64 -15.52
N VAL A 500 6.11 26.98 -16.34
CA VAL A 500 5.88 27.39 -17.75
C VAL A 500 6.44 26.32 -18.68
N VAL A 501 5.56 25.69 -19.46
CA VAL A 501 5.91 24.57 -20.35
C VAL A 501 5.51 24.87 -21.78
N ASN A 502 6.43 24.71 -22.73
CA ASN A 502 6.13 24.78 -24.15
C ASN A 502 5.53 23.46 -24.63
N ILE A 503 4.27 23.47 -25.06
CA ILE A 503 3.61 22.27 -25.59
C ILE A 503 3.85 22.20 -27.10
N PRO A 504 4.40 21.10 -27.62
CA PRO A 504 4.67 20.93 -29.05
C PRO A 504 3.41 21.11 -29.91
N ALA A 505 3.57 21.67 -31.11
CA ALA A 505 2.46 21.93 -32.01
C ALA A 505 1.84 20.63 -32.61
N ASP A 506 2.55 19.55 -32.56
CA ASP A 506 2.17 18.22 -33.03
C ASP A 506 1.67 17.29 -31.91
N ALA A 507 1.58 17.77 -30.68
CA ALA A 507 0.99 17.03 -29.58
C ALA A 507 -0.48 16.71 -29.88
N VAL A 508 -0.88 15.46 -29.67
CA VAL A 508 -2.25 14.98 -29.86
C VAL A 508 -3.02 14.84 -28.57
N LYS A 509 -2.29 14.60 -27.45
CA LYS A 509 -2.86 14.56 -26.12
C LYS A 509 -1.87 15.11 -25.11
N VAL A 510 -2.39 15.81 -24.11
CA VAL A 510 -1.62 16.32 -22.97
C VAL A 510 -2.34 15.95 -21.69
N THR A 511 -1.66 15.20 -20.84
CA THR A 511 -2.19 14.69 -19.58
C THR A 511 -1.42 15.28 -18.40
N LEU A 512 -2.13 15.76 -17.39
CA LEU A 512 -1.55 16.03 -16.08
C LEU A 512 -1.56 14.70 -15.31
N ALA A 513 -0.38 14.19 -14.98
CA ALA A 513 -0.19 13.00 -14.16
C ALA A 513 0.31 13.42 -12.77
N THR A 514 -0.31 12.88 -11.72
CA THR A 514 0.01 13.24 -10.33
C THR A 514 0.08 12.02 -9.44
N VAL A 515 1.01 12.07 -8.47
CA VAL A 515 1.08 11.14 -7.34
C VAL A 515 1.05 11.97 -6.07
N VAL A 516 0.05 11.76 -5.22
CA VAL A 516 -0.19 12.59 -4.04
C VAL A 516 -0.44 11.72 -2.82
N THR A 517 0.26 12.01 -1.71
CA THR A 517 0.02 11.38 -0.40
C THR A 517 0.08 12.40 0.71
N GLY A 518 -0.95 12.46 1.55
CA GLY A 518 -1.02 13.32 2.72
C GLY A 518 -0.66 12.56 4.00
N HIS A 519 0.21 13.13 4.83
CA HIS A 519 0.74 12.49 6.02
C HIS A 519 0.62 13.39 7.24
N GLY A 520 0.35 12.77 8.39
CA GLY A 520 0.33 13.41 9.69
C GLY A 520 -0.93 14.20 10.00
N MET A 521 -1.23 14.24 11.28
CA MET A 521 -2.28 15.05 11.89
C MET A 521 -1.88 15.42 13.31
N SER A 522 -1.78 16.71 13.62
CA SER A 522 -1.53 17.17 15.00
C SER A 522 -2.78 17.73 15.69
N ASP A 523 -3.66 18.30 14.93
CA ASP A 523 -4.98 18.81 15.36
C ASP A 523 -5.90 18.96 14.12
N PRO A 524 -7.19 19.24 14.28
CA PRO A 524 -8.09 19.42 13.13
C PRO A 524 -7.71 20.56 12.18
N GLY A 525 -6.86 21.50 12.62
CA GLY A 525 -6.35 22.59 11.79
C GLY A 525 -5.08 22.24 11.01
N ASN A 526 -4.37 21.18 11.44
CA ASN A 526 -3.14 20.69 10.82
C ASN A 526 -3.27 19.20 10.56
N CYS A 527 -3.79 18.85 9.40
CA CYS A 527 -4.16 17.51 9.05
C CYS A 527 -4.03 17.31 7.54
N ALA A 528 -3.27 16.30 7.13
CA ALA A 528 -3.15 15.87 5.74
C ALA A 528 -3.50 14.39 5.57
N GLU A 529 -3.23 13.55 6.57
CA GLU A 529 -3.44 12.12 6.50
C GLU A 529 -4.92 11.73 6.52
N PHE A 530 -5.68 12.30 7.45
CA PHE A 530 -7.10 11.97 7.66
C PHE A 530 -8.04 13.12 7.27
N CYS A 531 -7.60 13.99 6.40
CA CYS A 531 -8.37 15.13 5.94
C CYS A 531 -8.35 15.23 4.44
N ASP A 532 -9.52 15.55 3.90
CA ASP A 532 -9.67 15.91 2.51
C ASP A 532 -8.98 17.23 2.22
N LEU A 533 -8.02 17.19 1.31
CA LEU A 533 -7.32 18.36 0.79
C LEU A 533 -7.50 18.44 -0.72
N ASP A 534 -7.85 19.62 -1.21
CA ASP A 534 -7.97 19.90 -2.63
C ASP A 534 -6.59 20.27 -3.19
N HIS A 535 -6.01 19.44 -4.04
CA HIS A 535 -4.81 19.75 -4.82
C HIS A 535 -5.23 20.29 -6.17
N ILE A 536 -5.10 21.60 -6.35
CA ILE A 536 -5.70 22.34 -7.46
C ILE A 536 -4.63 22.75 -8.47
N PHE A 537 -4.78 22.30 -9.71
CA PHE A 537 -3.92 22.66 -10.83
C PHE A 537 -4.70 23.50 -11.83
N THR A 538 -4.19 24.70 -12.13
CA THR A 538 -4.80 25.65 -13.06
C THR A 538 -3.93 25.78 -14.30
N VAL A 539 -4.55 25.64 -15.48
CA VAL A 539 -3.86 25.81 -16.77
C VAL A 539 -4.21 27.19 -17.33
N ASN A 540 -3.19 27.98 -17.66
CA ASN A 540 -3.33 29.31 -18.24
C ASN A 540 -4.29 30.23 -17.47
N ASP A 541 -4.21 30.22 -16.14
CA ASP A 541 -5.03 31.01 -15.21
C ASP A 541 -6.55 30.78 -15.34
N ALA A 542 -6.96 29.62 -15.86
CA ALA A 542 -8.36 29.29 -16.07
C ALA A 542 -8.96 28.52 -14.87
N ASP A 543 -9.21 29.20 -13.75
CA ASP A 543 -9.79 28.60 -12.54
C ASP A 543 -11.09 27.82 -12.76
N ALA A 544 -11.89 28.22 -13.73
CA ALA A 544 -13.17 27.55 -14.02
C ALA A 544 -13.01 26.13 -14.59
N SER A 545 -11.83 25.77 -15.09
CA SER A 545 -11.46 24.45 -15.61
C SER A 545 -10.29 23.84 -14.85
N ALA A 546 -10.04 24.27 -13.62
CA ALA A 546 -8.98 23.71 -12.78
C ALA A 546 -9.17 22.20 -12.59
N VAL A 547 -8.07 21.46 -12.64
CA VAL A 547 -8.04 20.06 -12.22
C VAL A 547 -7.95 20.03 -10.70
N VAL A 548 -8.83 19.29 -10.06
CA VAL A 548 -8.82 19.07 -8.61
C VAL A 548 -8.55 17.61 -8.35
N VAL A 549 -7.50 17.33 -7.61
CA VAL A 549 -7.21 16.01 -7.05
C VAL A 549 -7.53 16.08 -5.57
N ASP A 550 -8.57 15.38 -5.16
CA ASP A 550 -9.09 15.37 -3.79
C ASP A 550 -9.27 13.93 -3.27
N PHE A 551 -9.44 13.80 -1.97
CA PHE A 551 -9.55 12.51 -1.28
C PHE A 551 -10.72 12.53 -0.30
N PRO A 552 -11.97 12.53 -0.80
CA PRO A 552 -13.16 12.73 0.03
C PRO A 552 -13.36 11.67 1.10
N ASP A 553 -12.76 10.47 0.93
CA ASP A 553 -12.81 9.39 1.91
C ASP A 553 -11.74 9.50 3.00
N ALA A 554 -10.84 10.50 2.92
CA ALA A 554 -9.84 10.74 3.95
C ALA A 554 -10.49 10.99 5.32
N GLY A 555 -10.15 10.17 6.31
CA GLY A 555 -10.73 10.18 7.65
C GLY A 555 -12.05 9.41 7.80
N SER A 556 -12.60 8.82 6.74
CA SER A 556 -13.74 7.91 6.85
C SER A 556 -13.34 6.61 7.56
N THR A 557 -14.30 5.97 8.25
CA THR A 557 -14.00 4.79 9.07
C THR A 557 -13.55 3.58 8.25
N TYR A 558 -14.05 3.44 7.03
CA TYR A 558 -13.82 2.25 6.19
C TYR A 558 -13.18 2.55 4.83
N GLY A 559 -12.72 3.77 4.59
CA GLY A 559 -12.28 4.20 3.26
C GLY A 559 -11.15 3.37 2.64
N CYS A 560 -10.22 2.84 3.44
CA CYS A 560 -9.21 1.90 2.94
C CYS A 560 -9.72 0.45 2.91
N MET A 561 -10.60 0.06 3.83
CA MET A 561 -11.22 -1.27 3.81
C MET A 561 -12.09 -1.47 2.55
N GLU A 562 -12.80 -0.45 2.12
CA GLU A 562 -13.63 -0.48 0.90
C GLU A 562 -12.79 -0.67 -0.38
N GLN A 563 -11.48 -0.42 -0.32
CA GLN A 563 -10.53 -0.63 -1.43
C GLN A 563 -9.85 -2.01 -1.43
N VAL A 564 -10.28 -2.96 -0.62
CA VAL A 564 -9.72 -4.33 -0.61
C VAL A 564 -9.89 -5.02 -1.98
N ALA A 565 -11.03 -4.82 -2.62
CA ALA A 565 -11.27 -5.32 -3.97
C ALA A 565 -10.40 -4.64 -5.04
N GLU A 566 -9.71 -3.57 -4.70
CA GLU A 566 -8.79 -2.81 -5.55
C GLU A 566 -7.32 -3.01 -5.15
N GLY A 567 -7.02 -3.93 -4.21
CA GLY A 567 -5.67 -4.32 -3.88
C GLY A 567 -5.12 -3.86 -2.53
N THR A 568 -5.93 -3.20 -1.69
CA THR A 568 -5.52 -2.97 -0.29
C THR A 568 -5.42 -4.29 0.45
N VAL A 569 -4.26 -4.61 1.01
CA VAL A 569 -4.07 -5.82 1.83
C VAL A 569 -4.99 -5.75 3.05
N PRO A 570 -5.88 -6.72 3.26
CA PRO A 570 -6.86 -6.64 4.34
C PRO A 570 -6.31 -7.08 5.69
N ASN A 571 -7.11 -6.84 6.74
CA ASN A 571 -6.96 -7.42 8.07
C ASN A 571 -5.55 -7.28 8.66
N GLN A 572 -4.89 -6.19 8.34
CA GLN A 572 -3.63 -5.79 8.93
C GLN A 572 -3.81 -5.47 10.42
N TYR A 573 -2.72 -5.37 11.17
CA TYR A 573 -2.73 -4.65 12.45
C TYR A 573 -2.85 -3.14 12.21
N GLY A 574 -2.70 -2.35 13.26
CA GLY A 574 -2.82 -0.90 13.16
C GLY A 574 -4.23 -0.43 12.86
N THR A 575 -4.35 0.66 12.15
CA THR A 575 -5.63 1.32 11.82
C THR A 575 -5.85 1.36 10.30
N TRP A 576 -5.54 0.25 9.64
CA TRP A 576 -5.49 0.11 8.18
C TRP A 576 -6.80 0.45 7.45
N TRP A 577 -7.94 0.28 8.13
CA TRP A 577 -9.28 0.47 7.55
C TRP A 577 -9.67 1.93 7.30
N TYR A 578 -9.07 2.90 8.03
CA TYR A 578 -9.42 4.31 7.85
C TYR A 578 -8.93 4.84 6.51
N GLY A 579 -9.79 5.64 5.84
CA GLY A 579 -9.40 6.41 4.67
C GLY A 579 -8.28 7.40 4.96
N ARG A 580 -7.38 7.57 4.01
CA ARG A 580 -6.21 8.45 4.07
C ARG A 580 -6.23 9.45 2.91
N GLY A 581 -5.43 10.49 3.04
CA GLY A 581 -5.23 11.48 1.99
C GLY A 581 -4.37 10.95 0.83
N GLY A 582 -5.00 10.21 -0.09
CA GLY A 582 -4.38 9.70 -1.31
C GLY A 582 -3.64 8.36 -1.21
N TRP A 583 -3.80 7.62 -0.09
CA TRP A 583 -3.13 6.34 0.08
C TRP A 583 -3.86 5.42 1.06
N CYS A 584 -3.51 4.14 1.06
CA CYS A 584 -3.92 3.18 2.08
C CYS A 584 -2.74 2.34 2.52
N PRO A 585 -2.66 1.95 3.82
CA PRO A 585 -1.69 0.94 4.25
C PRO A 585 -1.86 -0.34 3.45
N GLY A 586 -0.76 -0.90 2.93
CA GLY A 586 -0.82 -2.10 2.12
C GLY A 586 -1.39 -1.90 0.72
N LYS A 587 -1.15 -0.73 0.12
CA LYS A 587 -1.55 -0.43 -1.27
C LYS A 587 -0.47 0.38 -1.98
N ASP A 588 -0.42 0.24 -3.30
CA ASP A 588 0.29 1.16 -4.19
C ASP A 588 -0.42 2.52 -4.25
N VAL A 589 0.35 3.58 -4.49
CA VAL A 589 -0.19 4.93 -4.66
C VAL A 589 -0.36 5.20 -6.14
N PRO A 590 -1.59 5.35 -6.64
CA PRO A 590 -1.84 5.43 -8.07
C PRO A 590 -1.29 6.72 -8.69
N VAL A 591 -0.87 6.62 -9.95
CA VAL A 591 -0.67 7.78 -10.81
C VAL A 591 -2.04 8.24 -11.31
N VAL A 592 -2.50 9.38 -10.83
CA VAL A 592 -3.80 9.96 -11.22
C VAL A 592 -3.61 10.81 -12.46
N GLU A 593 -4.35 10.48 -13.53
CA GLU A 593 -4.22 11.13 -14.84
C GLU A 593 -5.46 11.97 -15.18
N HIS A 594 -5.22 13.21 -15.62
CA HIS A 594 -6.27 14.11 -16.10
C HIS A 594 -5.94 14.64 -17.50
N ASP A 595 -6.81 14.40 -18.46
CA ASP A 595 -6.67 14.96 -19.81
C ASP A 595 -6.92 16.47 -19.79
N ILE A 596 -5.88 17.25 -20.06
CA ILE A 596 -5.92 18.71 -20.14
C ILE A 596 -5.69 19.23 -21.57
N THR A 597 -5.77 18.37 -22.58
CA THR A 597 -5.51 18.73 -23.99
C THR A 597 -6.30 19.94 -24.44
N SER A 598 -7.56 20.04 -24.02
CA SER A 598 -8.44 21.17 -24.38
C SER A 598 -8.11 22.47 -23.65
N GLN A 599 -7.27 22.43 -22.62
CA GLN A 599 -6.91 23.58 -21.79
C GLN A 599 -5.58 24.21 -22.19
N VAL A 600 -4.74 23.45 -22.92
CA VAL A 600 -3.44 23.94 -23.36
C VAL A 600 -3.50 24.56 -24.76
N THR A 601 -2.54 25.43 -25.04
CA THR A 601 -2.31 25.99 -26.38
C THR A 601 -1.13 25.28 -27.02
N LEU A 602 -1.40 24.50 -28.10
CA LEU A 602 -0.36 23.80 -28.83
C LEU A 602 0.59 24.76 -29.55
N GLY A 603 1.87 24.45 -29.57
CA GLY A 603 2.92 25.26 -30.18
C GLY A 603 3.24 26.55 -29.42
N ALA A 604 2.87 26.63 -28.14
CA ALA A 604 3.07 27.80 -27.30
C ALA A 604 3.42 27.43 -25.85
N ASP A 605 3.93 28.40 -25.13
CA ASP A 605 4.13 28.31 -23.69
C ASP A 605 2.79 28.30 -22.97
N ASN A 606 2.63 27.41 -22.00
CA ASN A 606 1.47 27.30 -21.14
C ASN A 606 1.92 27.40 -19.68
N SER A 607 1.15 28.13 -18.86
CA SER A 607 1.39 28.20 -17.43
C SER A 607 0.56 27.16 -16.70
N ILE A 608 1.19 26.41 -15.80
CA ILE A 608 0.52 25.47 -14.90
C ILE A 608 0.78 25.96 -13.50
N ALA A 609 -0.27 26.35 -12.77
CA ALA A 609 -0.16 26.77 -11.38
C ALA A 609 -0.69 25.66 -10.47
N TYR A 610 -0.10 25.53 -9.29
CA TYR A 610 -0.50 24.54 -8.27
C TYR A 610 -0.76 25.23 -6.93
N ARG A 611 -1.82 24.81 -6.24
CA ARG A 611 -2.12 25.22 -4.88
C ARG A 611 -2.87 24.14 -4.11
N VAL A 612 -2.80 24.20 -2.79
CA VAL A 612 -3.56 23.32 -1.89
C VAL A 612 -4.60 24.15 -1.14
N GLU A 613 -5.83 23.67 -1.15
CA GLU A 613 -6.94 24.23 -0.40
C GLU A 613 -7.52 23.19 0.58
N ARG A 614 -8.18 23.69 1.61
CA ARG A 614 -8.99 22.91 2.52
C ARG A 614 -10.29 23.64 2.77
N ASN A 615 -11.42 22.98 2.51
CA ASN A 615 -12.75 23.59 2.63
C ASN A 615 -12.89 24.91 1.84
N GLY A 616 -12.29 24.99 0.65
CA GLY A 616 -12.34 26.15 -0.23
C GLY A 616 -11.50 27.36 0.23
N ALA A 617 -10.54 27.16 1.11
CA ALA A 617 -9.59 28.17 1.52
C ALA A 617 -8.15 27.66 1.41
N ALA A 618 -7.21 28.54 1.10
CA ALA A 618 -5.80 28.17 1.03
C ALA A 618 -5.35 27.49 2.33
N TYR A 619 -4.75 26.33 2.19
CA TYR A 619 -4.27 25.56 3.33
C TYR A 619 -3.16 26.33 4.06
N GLN A 620 -3.28 26.41 5.37
CA GLN A 620 -2.29 27.03 6.24
C GLN A 620 -2.03 26.10 7.43
N ALA A 621 -0.93 25.40 7.39
CA ALA A 621 -0.51 24.57 8.49
C ALA A 621 -0.04 25.41 9.68
N THR A 622 -0.32 24.93 10.88
CA THR A 622 0.07 25.59 12.14
C THR A 622 1.23 24.87 12.84
N SER A 623 1.63 23.69 12.36
CA SER A 623 2.75 22.91 12.87
C SER A 623 3.45 22.16 11.74
N SER A 624 4.67 21.67 12.01
CA SER A 624 5.48 20.91 11.05
C SER A 624 5.08 19.44 10.91
N TRP A 625 3.99 19.01 11.56
CA TRP A 625 3.65 17.59 11.62
C TRP A 625 2.89 17.08 10.38
N ALA A 626 1.99 17.88 9.81
CA ALA A 626 1.28 17.50 8.60
C ALA A 626 2.04 17.96 7.35
N HIS A 627 2.11 17.08 6.35
CA HIS A 627 2.74 17.36 5.06
C HIS A 627 2.07 16.55 3.96
N THR A 628 2.22 17.01 2.73
CA THR A 628 1.81 16.28 1.54
C THR A 628 3.01 16.07 0.64
N ILE A 629 3.14 14.88 0.10
CA ILE A 629 4.18 14.55 -0.87
C ILE A 629 3.51 14.46 -2.24
N VAL A 630 3.79 15.45 -3.07
CA VAL A 630 3.23 15.59 -4.42
C VAL A 630 4.34 15.37 -5.43
N ASN A 631 4.07 14.60 -6.48
CA ASN A 631 4.79 14.67 -7.74
C ASN A 631 3.79 14.92 -8.87
N ALA A 632 4.12 15.83 -9.76
CA ALA A 632 3.25 16.20 -10.88
C ALA A 632 4.05 16.35 -12.17
N TRP A 633 3.49 15.82 -13.26
CA TRP A 633 4.10 15.85 -14.59
C TRP A 633 3.08 16.22 -15.65
N LEU A 634 3.56 16.80 -16.75
CA LEU A 634 2.85 16.77 -18.02
C LEU A 634 3.35 15.61 -18.87
N VAL A 635 2.44 14.76 -19.28
CA VAL A 635 2.65 13.68 -20.23
C VAL A 635 2.17 14.14 -21.58
N ILE A 636 3.05 14.12 -22.59
CA ILE A 636 2.74 14.59 -23.94
C ILE A 636 2.78 13.40 -24.87
N GLU A 637 1.69 13.17 -25.63
CA GLU A 637 1.55 12.13 -26.64
C GLU A 637 1.56 12.78 -28.04
N ARG A 638 2.28 12.15 -28.96
CA ARG A 638 2.35 12.55 -30.38
C ARG A 638 1.90 11.44 -31.30
#